data_40bcc70b259c8bb62a571dc4c8cced01
#
_entry.id   40bcc70b259c8bb62a571dc4c8cced01
#
_cell.length_a   1.000
_cell.length_b   1.000
_cell.length_c   1.000
_cell.angle_alpha   90.00
_cell.angle_beta   90.00
_cell.angle_gamma   90.00
#
_symmetry.space_group_name_H-M   'P 1'
#
loop_
_entity.id
_entity.type
_entity.pdbx_description
1 polymer ?
#
loop_
_entity_poly.entity_id
_entity_poly.type
_entity_poly.pdbx_seq_one_letter_code
_entity_poly.pdbx_strand_id
1 'polypeptide(L)'
;MNRKILQDHALSSRLEWLETNGAGGFAMGTVAGTNTRRYHGLLVASLRPPIDRHVLLSRLDEVISGGGVADVALATNQYPGTLSPRGDAHLIEFRLDPFPTWVFDVGGAHVEKQLFLVQGEQTVVVLYRATRSRNIAISPFVAFRDYHVLTRANASLDGSLREERTDGALVVRTRPYAGLPELTLHTSPGARLVRDGTWYCSNEYLAELDRGLDFREDLWKLGTLQLELEPGKPVFVAASIGPRRFDAAAVADLAAAAREHRRSRSADPFLARLDLAAEQFVVRRADGTPTIIAGYPWFTDWGRDTMISLPGLMLAHGRLGEAREVLRGFLAHVDRGLIPNAFPDRPGDKPGYNAADATLWMFQAVHAYLQASGDARFLREEFHPAAEEIVRWHLKGTHHVIKVDPADELLSAGVPGAQLTWMDARVGDRVITPRHGKPVEVNALWYNALRLMALWGGVLGKAEAAAEFAARANRVRSSFEKAFWNPERGHLDDVVGDPALRPNQLFALSLPYPLLAPEQRRSVVRAVERKLLSPFGLRTLAPDEPGYVPQYRGGPAERDGAYHQGTIWPWLLGPYIRAYLCAFGRSPETVQHCRELLRPLEQHLDDACLGTISEVFSAEPPEGEGDRRVQVRAGPLSPR
;
A
#
# COMPACT_ATOMS: atom_id res chain seq x y z
N MET A 1 7.09 22.42 -2.06
CA MET A 1 6.42 22.47 -3.40
C MET A 1 6.36 23.87 -3.94
N ASN A 2 6.24 24.03 -5.29
CA ASN A 2 6.08 25.35 -5.91
C ASN A 2 4.68 25.93 -5.61
N ARG A 3 4.59 27.23 -5.22
CA ARG A 3 3.34 27.94 -4.93
C ARG A 3 2.30 27.86 -6.07
N LYS A 4 2.74 27.84 -7.34
CA LYS A 4 1.82 27.69 -8.50
C LYS A 4 1.10 26.34 -8.49
N ILE A 5 1.77 25.26 -8.07
CA ILE A 5 1.16 23.92 -7.95
C ILE A 5 0.19 23.91 -6.76
N LEU A 6 0.58 24.51 -5.64
CA LEU A 6 -0.22 24.51 -4.41
C LEU A 6 -1.55 25.24 -4.57
N GLN A 7 -1.55 26.36 -5.30
CA GLN A 7 -2.74 27.20 -5.53
C GLN A 7 -3.55 26.79 -6.77
N ASP A 8 -3.02 25.87 -7.59
CA ASP A 8 -3.80 25.22 -8.65
C ASP A 8 -4.52 24.01 -8.07
N HIS A 9 -5.84 24.16 -7.85
CA HIS A 9 -6.66 23.10 -7.26
C HIS A 9 -6.62 21.81 -8.07
N ALA A 10 -6.62 21.90 -9.41
CA ALA A 10 -6.60 20.71 -10.26
C ALA A 10 -5.31 19.90 -10.13
N LEU A 11 -4.18 20.55 -9.79
CA LEU A 11 -2.92 19.90 -9.54
C LEU A 11 -2.80 19.44 -8.07
N SER A 12 -3.04 20.35 -7.11
CA SER A 12 -2.83 20.08 -5.69
C SER A 12 -3.82 19.06 -5.10
N SER A 13 -5.02 18.92 -5.67
CA SER A 13 -6.00 17.91 -5.29
C SER A 13 -5.68 16.49 -5.80
N ARG A 14 -4.71 16.35 -6.71
CA ARG A 14 -4.20 15.05 -7.18
C ARG A 14 -2.99 14.56 -6.40
N LEU A 15 -2.34 15.44 -5.64
CA LEU A 15 -1.21 15.10 -4.79
C LEU A 15 -1.75 14.67 -3.43
N GLU A 16 -1.61 13.39 -3.12
CA GLU A 16 -2.11 12.77 -1.90
C GLU A 16 -0.98 12.56 -0.91
N TRP A 17 -1.30 12.59 0.36
CA TRP A 17 -0.38 12.28 1.46
C TRP A 17 -0.99 11.19 2.35
N LEU A 18 -0.13 10.38 2.98
CA LEU A 18 -0.50 9.29 3.87
C LEU A 18 0.30 9.38 5.17
N GLU A 19 -0.41 9.20 6.29
CA GLU A 19 0.11 8.99 7.62
C GLU A 19 -0.44 7.70 8.20
N THR A 20 0.39 6.90 8.87
CA THR A 20 -0.04 5.63 9.47
C THR A 20 0.34 5.55 10.95
N ASN A 21 -0.42 4.77 11.70
CA ASN A 21 -0.20 4.61 13.15
C ASN A 21 0.45 3.27 13.55
N GLY A 22 0.91 2.47 12.59
CA GLY A 22 1.49 1.14 12.86
C GLY A 22 0.50 0.10 13.42
N ALA A 23 -0.80 0.40 13.45
CA ALA A 23 -1.87 -0.48 13.90
C ALA A 23 -3.00 -0.60 12.87
N GLY A 24 -2.72 -0.33 11.59
CA GLY A 24 -3.67 -0.40 10.49
C GLY A 24 -4.57 0.83 10.32
N GLY A 25 -4.62 1.73 11.30
CA GLY A 25 -5.26 3.05 11.16
C GLY A 25 -4.38 4.01 10.37
N PHE A 26 -5.01 5.00 9.73
CA PHE A 26 -4.30 5.98 8.92
C PHE A 26 -5.03 7.34 8.87
N ALA A 27 -4.31 8.37 8.43
CA ALA A 27 -4.85 9.61 7.93
C ALA A 27 -4.38 9.80 6.49
N MET A 28 -5.27 10.24 5.62
CA MET A 28 -4.98 10.46 4.21
C MET A 28 -5.82 11.61 3.67
N GLY A 29 -5.27 12.37 2.76
CA GLY A 29 -5.95 13.47 2.10
C GLY A 29 -5.11 14.04 0.97
N THR A 30 -5.56 15.16 0.41
CA THR A 30 -4.82 15.86 -0.64
C THR A 30 -4.05 17.07 -0.11
N VAL A 31 -3.07 17.51 -0.87
CA VAL A 31 -2.31 18.74 -0.57
C VAL A 31 -3.24 19.97 -0.55
N ALA A 32 -4.25 20.00 -1.44
CA ALA A 32 -5.28 21.05 -1.44
C ALA A 32 -6.17 21.06 -0.20
N GLY A 33 -6.14 20.00 0.62
CA GLY A 33 -7.06 19.83 1.75
C GLY A 33 -8.44 19.29 1.37
N THR A 34 -8.75 19.16 0.07
CA THR A 34 -10.02 18.61 -0.42
C THR A 34 -10.01 17.09 -0.36
N ASN A 35 -11.00 16.49 0.27
CA ASN A 35 -11.21 15.05 0.18
C ASN A 35 -11.70 14.67 -1.23
N THR A 36 -10.96 13.83 -1.95
CA THR A 36 -11.31 13.37 -3.31
C THR A 36 -11.67 11.89 -3.35
N ARG A 37 -11.41 11.15 -2.25
CA ARG A 37 -11.73 9.74 -2.11
C ARG A 37 -12.57 9.48 -0.85
N ARG A 38 -13.40 8.43 -0.87
CA ARG A 38 -14.12 7.93 0.33
C ARG A 38 -13.18 7.53 1.47
N TYR A 39 -11.93 7.23 1.15
CA TYR A 39 -10.87 6.81 2.06
C TYR A 39 -10.13 7.98 2.72
N HIS A 40 -10.36 9.21 2.26
CA HIS A 40 -9.76 10.38 2.87
C HIS A 40 -10.40 10.68 4.22
N GLY A 41 -9.55 10.93 5.20
CA GLY A 41 -9.94 11.27 6.56
C GLY A 41 -8.73 11.57 7.44
N LEU A 42 -8.94 12.36 8.48
CA LEU A 42 -7.89 12.68 9.46
C LEU A 42 -7.74 11.58 10.51
N LEU A 43 -8.81 10.77 10.74
CA LEU A 43 -8.75 9.57 11.56
C LEU A 43 -9.59 8.48 10.90
N VAL A 44 -8.93 7.63 10.13
CA VAL A 44 -9.46 6.34 9.68
C VAL A 44 -8.94 5.30 10.67
N ALA A 45 -9.76 4.99 11.67
CA ALA A 45 -9.38 4.13 12.76
C ALA A 45 -9.56 2.65 12.42
N SER A 46 -8.60 1.82 12.79
CA SER A 46 -8.73 0.37 12.78
C SER A 46 -9.33 -0.07 14.12
N LEU A 47 -10.57 -0.51 14.13
CA LEU A 47 -11.27 -0.89 15.36
C LEU A 47 -10.80 -2.27 15.88
N ARG A 48 -10.21 -3.06 15.03
CA ARG A 48 -9.56 -4.35 15.32
C ARG A 48 -8.26 -4.46 14.54
N PRO A 49 -7.15 -3.88 15.04
CA PRO A 49 -5.89 -3.83 14.31
C PRO A 49 -5.48 -5.15 13.63
N PRO A 50 -5.13 -5.14 12.32
CA PRO A 50 -5.06 -3.99 11.42
C PRO A 50 -6.31 -3.79 10.54
N ILE A 51 -7.42 -4.45 10.85
CA ILE A 51 -8.66 -4.54 10.07
C ILE A 51 -9.81 -3.73 10.68
N ASP A 52 -11.02 -3.80 10.09
CA ASP A 52 -12.21 -3.11 10.57
C ASP A 52 -12.05 -1.58 10.60
N ARG A 53 -11.67 -1.03 9.44
CA ARG A 53 -11.34 0.39 9.31
C ARG A 53 -12.59 1.24 9.15
N HIS A 54 -12.69 2.30 9.96
CA HIS A 54 -13.82 3.24 9.95
C HIS A 54 -13.30 4.68 9.82
N VAL A 55 -13.91 5.46 8.95
CA VAL A 55 -13.68 6.91 8.90
C VAL A 55 -14.46 7.54 10.06
N LEU A 56 -13.78 7.91 11.12
CA LEU A 56 -14.37 8.57 12.30
C LEU A 56 -14.33 10.08 12.15
N LEU A 57 -13.14 10.68 12.01
CA LEU A 57 -12.95 12.10 11.73
C LEU A 57 -12.58 12.28 10.26
N SER A 58 -13.47 12.87 9.47
CA SER A 58 -13.24 13.10 8.05
C SER A 58 -12.32 14.29 7.81
N ARG A 59 -12.64 15.45 8.40
CA ARG A 59 -11.85 16.68 8.23
C ARG A 59 -12.06 17.66 9.38
N LEU A 60 -11.19 18.65 9.43
CA LEU A 60 -11.36 19.88 10.22
C LEU A 60 -11.44 21.03 9.24
N ASP A 61 -12.52 21.82 9.32
CA ASP A 61 -12.65 23.07 8.55
C ASP A 61 -12.32 24.24 9.49
N GLU A 62 -11.26 24.97 9.12
CA GLU A 62 -10.74 26.09 9.93
C GLU A 62 -11.06 27.43 9.30
N VAL A 63 -11.37 28.41 10.15
CA VAL A 63 -11.52 29.81 9.77
C VAL A 63 -10.61 30.65 10.68
N ILE A 64 -9.74 31.43 10.08
CA ILE A 64 -8.85 32.37 10.78
C ILE A 64 -9.44 33.77 10.73
N SER A 65 -9.52 34.41 11.87
CA SER A 65 -10.06 35.78 12.00
C SER A 65 -9.18 36.66 12.89
N GLY A 66 -9.51 37.94 12.96
CA GLY A 66 -8.81 38.94 13.80
C GLY A 66 -7.60 39.59 13.12
N GLY A 67 -6.96 40.52 13.82
CA GLY A 67 -5.81 41.27 13.30
C GLY A 67 -6.16 42.32 12.23
N GLY A 68 -7.43 42.71 12.11
CA GLY A 68 -7.87 43.74 11.15
C GLY A 68 -7.95 43.25 9.69
N VAL A 69 -7.91 41.93 9.46
CA VAL A 69 -8.08 41.32 8.12
C VAL A 69 -9.43 40.59 8.02
N ALA A 70 -9.90 40.38 6.79
CA ALA A 70 -11.10 39.57 6.55
C ALA A 70 -10.87 38.13 7.02
N ASP A 71 -11.94 37.45 7.40
CA ASP A 71 -11.92 36.03 7.77
C ASP A 71 -11.46 35.17 6.60
N VAL A 72 -10.52 34.26 6.85
CA VAL A 72 -9.95 33.37 5.84
C VAL A 72 -10.20 31.90 6.26
N ALA A 73 -10.91 31.18 5.43
CA ALA A 73 -11.03 29.73 5.55
C ALA A 73 -9.75 29.05 5.05
N LEU A 74 -9.26 28.05 5.79
CA LEU A 74 -8.11 27.23 5.37
C LEU A 74 -8.56 25.94 4.66
N ALA A 75 -9.80 25.49 4.87
CA ALA A 75 -10.37 24.33 4.23
C ALA A 75 -10.71 24.59 2.76
N THR A 76 -10.65 23.53 1.94
CA THR A 76 -11.13 23.52 0.55
C THR A 76 -12.04 22.31 0.36
N ASN A 77 -13.32 22.56 0.03
CA ASN A 77 -14.32 21.50 -0.08
C ASN A 77 -15.00 21.52 -1.44
N GLN A 78 -15.23 20.33 -2.00
CA GLN A 78 -15.95 20.14 -3.24
C GLN A 78 -17.42 19.81 -2.99
N TYR A 79 -18.30 20.61 -3.59
CA TYR A 79 -19.75 20.40 -3.63
C TYR A 79 -20.22 20.40 -5.09
N PRO A 80 -21.48 20.02 -5.40
CA PRO A 80 -22.01 20.04 -6.76
C PRO A 80 -21.79 21.37 -7.46
N GLY A 81 -20.94 21.35 -8.48
CA GLY A 81 -20.62 22.50 -9.32
C GLY A 81 -19.80 23.62 -8.65
N THR A 82 -19.31 23.44 -7.41
CA THR A 82 -18.57 24.51 -6.73
C THR A 82 -17.54 24.00 -5.75
N LEU A 83 -16.46 24.79 -5.61
CA LEU A 83 -15.46 24.66 -4.53
C LEU A 83 -15.73 25.76 -3.50
N SER A 84 -16.08 25.39 -2.27
CA SER A 84 -16.35 26.34 -1.20
C SER A 84 -16.10 25.70 0.19
N PRO A 85 -15.32 26.33 1.06
CA PRO A 85 -14.45 27.48 0.78
C PRO A 85 -13.25 27.13 -0.12
N ARG A 86 -12.35 28.09 -0.36
CA ARG A 86 -11.16 27.99 -1.21
C ARG A 86 -9.89 28.34 -0.40
N GLY A 87 -9.61 27.52 0.62
CA GLY A 87 -8.41 27.67 1.46
C GLY A 87 -7.11 27.42 0.68
N ASP A 88 -7.16 26.59 -0.36
CA ASP A 88 -6.05 26.32 -1.28
C ASP A 88 -5.47 27.60 -1.90
N ALA A 89 -6.29 28.64 -2.12
CA ALA A 89 -5.85 29.94 -2.62
C ALA A 89 -4.87 30.68 -1.68
N HIS A 90 -4.88 30.34 -0.40
CA HIS A 90 -4.02 30.93 0.62
C HIS A 90 -2.80 30.04 0.95
N LEU A 91 -2.71 28.84 0.39
CA LEU A 91 -1.63 27.89 0.63
C LEU A 91 -0.34 28.36 -0.03
N ILE A 92 0.73 28.51 0.76
CA ILE A 92 2.04 28.99 0.29
C ILE A 92 3.13 27.94 0.40
N GLU A 93 2.98 26.95 1.30
CA GLU A 93 3.93 25.86 1.46
C GLU A 93 3.21 24.57 1.87
N PHE A 94 3.69 23.43 1.35
CA PHE A 94 3.38 22.09 1.84
C PHE A 94 4.65 21.27 1.94
N ARG A 95 4.81 20.52 3.03
CA ARG A 95 5.93 19.61 3.27
C ARG A 95 5.48 18.36 4.03
N LEU A 96 6.21 17.26 3.83
CA LEU A 96 6.01 15.98 4.52
C LEU A 96 7.10 15.67 5.56
N ASP A 97 8.05 16.57 5.76
CA ASP A 97 9.18 16.35 6.66
C ASP A 97 8.97 17.09 7.99
N PRO A 98 8.83 16.37 9.10
CA PRO A 98 8.60 14.92 9.20
C PRO A 98 7.12 14.52 9.03
N PHE A 99 6.19 15.48 9.00
CA PHE A 99 4.75 15.27 8.97
C PHE A 99 4.08 16.15 7.92
N PRO A 100 2.89 15.79 7.44
CA PRO A 100 2.09 16.68 6.60
C PRO A 100 1.91 18.04 7.30
N THR A 101 2.43 19.06 6.66
CA THR A 101 2.45 20.43 7.18
C THR A 101 2.06 21.39 6.07
N TRP A 102 1.02 22.18 6.33
CA TRP A 102 0.52 23.25 5.46
C TRP A 102 0.86 24.60 6.08
N VAL A 103 1.30 25.55 5.26
CA VAL A 103 1.48 26.95 5.66
C VAL A 103 0.62 27.83 4.78
N PHE A 104 -0.25 28.62 5.41
CA PHE A 104 -1.16 29.53 4.77
C PHE A 104 -0.75 30.98 5.03
N ASP A 105 -0.91 31.85 4.03
CA ASP A 105 -0.79 33.30 4.19
C ASP A 105 -2.17 33.89 4.49
N VAL A 106 -2.31 34.46 5.67
CA VAL A 106 -3.54 35.11 6.14
C VAL A 106 -3.26 36.58 6.46
N GLY A 107 -3.33 37.42 5.42
CA GLY A 107 -3.09 38.85 5.56
C GLY A 107 -1.70 39.19 6.16
N GLY A 108 -0.67 38.55 5.64
CA GLY A 108 0.72 38.71 6.08
C GLY A 108 1.06 38.03 7.42
N ALA A 109 0.15 37.23 7.98
CA ALA A 109 0.45 36.29 9.04
C ALA A 109 0.55 34.87 8.43
N HIS A 110 1.58 34.12 8.75
CA HIS A 110 1.66 32.72 8.36
C HIS A 110 0.97 31.86 9.43
N VAL A 111 0.04 31.01 9.00
CA VAL A 111 -0.62 30.01 9.84
C VAL A 111 -0.16 28.64 9.37
N GLU A 112 0.47 27.89 10.27
CA GLU A 112 0.93 26.53 10.05
C GLU A 112 -0.08 25.55 10.65
N LYS A 113 -0.50 24.55 9.85
CA LYS A 113 -1.26 23.36 10.26
C LYS A 113 -0.37 22.14 10.07
N GLN A 114 -0.15 21.36 11.12
CA GLN A 114 0.66 20.14 11.09
C GLN A 114 -0.12 18.99 11.68
N LEU A 115 0.00 17.80 11.10
CA LEU A 115 -0.72 16.60 11.52
C LEU A 115 0.23 15.43 11.72
N PHE A 116 0.00 14.63 12.77
CA PHE A 116 0.63 13.32 12.94
C PHE A 116 -0.30 12.33 13.64
N LEU A 117 -0.06 11.05 13.41
CA LEU A 117 -0.72 9.95 14.13
C LEU A 117 0.17 9.45 15.27
N VAL A 118 -0.46 9.09 16.39
CA VAL A 118 0.24 8.47 17.53
C VAL A 118 0.45 6.98 17.21
N GLN A 119 1.70 6.54 17.25
CA GLN A 119 2.06 5.17 16.95
C GLN A 119 1.43 4.17 17.94
N GLY A 120 0.83 3.10 17.41
CA GLY A 120 0.13 2.08 18.17
C GLY A 120 -1.27 2.48 18.66
N GLU A 121 -1.73 3.72 18.43
CA GLU A 121 -3.01 4.24 18.91
C GLU A 121 -3.90 4.76 17.78
N GLN A 122 -5.21 4.65 17.96
CA GLN A 122 -6.19 5.25 17.05
C GLN A 122 -6.41 6.72 17.44
N THR A 123 -5.36 7.52 17.20
CA THR A 123 -5.27 8.92 17.64
C THR A 123 -4.58 9.77 16.59
N VAL A 124 -5.20 10.88 16.20
CA VAL A 124 -4.61 11.92 15.38
C VAL A 124 -4.44 13.20 16.21
N VAL A 125 -3.30 13.87 16.04
CA VAL A 125 -3.03 15.18 16.62
C VAL A 125 -2.84 16.19 15.50
N VAL A 126 -3.57 17.29 15.54
CA VAL A 126 -3.43 18.43 14.63
C VAL A 126 -2.96 19.64 15.44
N LEU A 127 -1.82 20.19 15.03
CA LEU A 127 -1.18 21.36 15.66
C LEU A 127 -1.36 22.58 14.77
N TYR A 128 -1.60 23.73 15.39
CA TYR A 128 -1.66 25.03 14.74
C TYR A 128 -0.68 26.00 15.36
N ARG A 129 0.02 26.76 14.53
CA ARG A 129 0.91 27.85 14.92
C ARG A 129 0.65 29.07 14.07
N ALA A 130 0.84 30.25 14.61
CA ALA A 130 0.75 31.49 13.84
C ALA A 130 1.93 32.42 14.14
N THR A 131 2.36 33.20 13.16
CA THR A 131 3.41 34.20 13.31
C THR A 131 2.91 35.50 13.91
N ARG A 132 1.58 35.72 13.96
CA ARG A 132 0.89 36.85 14.57
C ARG A 132 -0.36 36.36 15.28
N SER A 133 -0.81 37.07 16.31
CA SER A 133 -2.05 36.74 17.03
C SER A 133 -3.26 36.72 16.08
N ARG A 134 -4.05 35.64 16.17
CA ARG A 134 -5.25 35.38 15.40
C ARG A 134 -6.25 34.59 16.24
N ASN A 135 -7.51 34.61 15.86
CA ASN A 135 -8.50 33.64 16.35
C ASN A 135 -8.64 32.51 15.33
N ILE A 136 -8.83 31.30 15.80
CA ILE A 136 -9.13 30.15 14.95
C ILE A 136 -10.46 29.52 15.40
N ALA A 137 -11.36 29.33 14.45
CA ALA A 137 -12.59 28.57 14.60
C ALA A 137 -12.43 27.24 13.83
N ILE A 138 -12.52 26.11 14.52
CA ILE A 138 -12.30 24.77 13.98
C ILE A 138 -13.60 23.99 14.04
N SER A 139 -14.11 23.54 12.90
CA SER A 139 -15.31 22.71 12.78
C SER A 139 -14.93 21.27 12.47
N PRO A 140 -15.05 20.32 13.44
CA PRO A 140 -14.81 18.89 13.18
C PRO A 140 -15.98 18.27 12.44
N PHE A 141 -15.69 17.56 11.35
CA PHE A 141 -16.64 16.79 10.55
C PHE A 141 -16.41 15.30 10.72
N VAL A 142 -17.45 14.57 11.08
CA VAL A 142 -17.40 13.12 11.34
C VAL A 142 -18.27 12.36 10.35
N ALA A 143 -17.89 11.11 10.07
CA ALA A 143 -18.62 10.20 9.20
C ALA A 143 -19.11 8.95 9.97
N PHE A 144 -18.28 8.35 10.82
CA PHE A 144 -18.56 7.14 11.59
C PHE A 144 -19.09 6.00 10.74
N ARG A 145 -18.35 5.63 9.72
CA ARG A 145 -18.74 4.61 8.74
C ARG A 145 -17.56 3.69 8.39
N ASP A 146 -17.89 2.49 7.95
CA ASP A 146 -16.91 1.65 7.27
C ASP A 146 -16.26 2.43 6.11
N TYR A 147 -14.96 2.30 5.92
CA TYR A 147 -14.22 3.13 4.97
C TYR A 147 -14.52 2.83 3.50
N HIS A 148 -15.18 1.69 3.19
CA HIS A 148 -15.60 1.32 1.82
C HIS A 148 -16.95 1.89 1.40
N VAL A 149 -17.78 2.35 2.36
CA VAL A 149 -19.12 2.89 2.09
C VAL A 149 -19.16 4.40 2.30
N LEU A 150 -20.25 5.06 1.90
CA LEU A 150 -20.49 6.49 2.12
C LEU A 150 -21.73 6.70 2.98
N THR A 151 -21.69 7.76 3.81
CA THR A 151 -22.81 8.13 4.68
C THR A 151 -23.73 9.15 4.01
N ARG A 152 -25.02 9.04 4.30
CA ARG A 152 -26.05 10.04 4.00
C ARG A 152 -26.65 10.55 5.30
N ALA A 153 -27.16 11.78 5.28
CA ALA A 153 -27.90 12.33 6.39
C ALA A 153 -29.05 11.40 6.81
N ASN A 154 -29.12 11.08 8.08
CA ASN A 154 -30.09 10.10 8.61
C ASN A 154 -30.53 10.44 10.05
N ALA A 155 -31.68 9.92 10.45
CA ALA A 155 -32.27 10.16 11.76
C ALA A 155 -31.67 9.29 12.88
N SER A 156 -30.78 8.32 12.54
CA SER A 156 -30.16 7.44 13.54
C SER A 156 -28.92 8.06 14.18
N LEU A 157 -28.47 9.21 13.68
CA LEU A 157 -27.32 9.93 14.23
C LEU A 157 -27.71 10.55 15.58
N ASP A 158 -26.94 10.23 16.62
CA ASP A 158 -26.96 10.95 17.88
C ASP A 158 -25.96 12.10 17.86
N GLY A 159 -26.44 13.33 17.70
CA GLY A 159 -25.62 14.53 17.70
C GLY A 159 -25.23 15.04 19.10
N SER A 160 -25.49 14.28 20.16
CA SER A 160 -25.20 14.68 21.54
C SER A 160 -23.70 14.82 21.78
N LEU A 161 -23.31 15.88 22.53
CA LEU A 161 -21.95 16.14 22.92
C LEU A 161 -21.86 16.22 24.45
N ARG A 162 -20.88 15.54 25.04
CA ARG A 162 -20.50 15.67 26.45
C ARG A 162 -19.24 16.48 26.55
N GLU A 163 -19.26 17.52 27.39
CA GLU A 163 -18.12 18.40 27.61
C GLU A 163 -17.57 18.18 29.01
N GLU A 164 -16.24 18.13 29.09
CA GLU A 164 -15.49 18.11 30.34
C GLU A 164 -14.37 19.16 30.23
N ARG A 165 -14.03 19.82 31.35
CA ARG A 165 -12.87 20.72 31.43
C ARG A 165 -11.89 20.17 32.42
N THR A 166 -10.62 20.09 32.00
CA THR A 166 -9.52 19.64 32.84
C THR A 166 -8.35 20.59 32.62
N ASP A 167 -7.87 21.25 33.67
CA ASP A 167 -6.75 22.20 33.63
C ASP A 167 -6.92 23.29 32.54
N GLY A 168 -8.15 23.77 32.36
CA GLY A 168 -8.49 24.79 31.36
C GLY A 168 -8.65 24.27 29.93
N ALA A 169 -8.27 23.00 29.64
CA ALA A 169 -8.50 22.34 28.37
C ALA A 169 -9.95 21.84 28.26
N LEU A 170 -10.50 21.88 27.07
CA LEU A 170 -11.81 21.35 26.75
C LEU A 170 -11.68 19.92 26.18
N VAL A 171 -12.46 19.00 26.71
CA VAL A 171 -12.63 17.64 26.21
C VAL A 171 -14.07 17.45 25.75
N VAL A 172 -14.26 17.10 24.49
CA VAL A 172 -15.59 16.87 23.89
C VAL A 172 -15.70 15.40 23.49
N ARG A 173 -16.76 14.73 23.96
CA ARG A 173 -17.01 13.31 23.65
C ARG A 173 -18.30 13.16 22.85
N THR A 174 -18.27 12.28 21.86
CA THR A 174 -19.44 11.97 21.03
C THR A 174 -19.45 10.50 20.63
N ARG A 175 -20.65 9.94 20.47
CA ARG A 175 -20.87 8.59 19.93
C ARG A 175 -22.07 8.62 18.99
N PRO A 176 -21.87 9.08 17.75
CA PRO A 176 -22.98 9.28 16.80
C PRO A 176 -23.82 8.05 16.50
N TYR A 177 -23.24 6.84 16.60
CA TYR A 177 -23.96 5.60 16.36
C TYR A 177 -23.67 4.55 17.44
N ALA A 178 -24.71 3.85 17.90
CA ALA A 178 -24.57 2.71 18.79
C ALA A 178 -23.74 1.61 18.13
N GLY A 179 -22.87 0.95 18.91
CA GLY A 179 -21.99 -0.11 18.41
C GLY A 179 -20.64 0.37 17.85
N LEU A 180 -20.47 1.67 17.61
CA LEU A 180 -19.20 2.27 17.27
C LEU A 180 -18.52 2.92 18.49
N PRO A 181 -17.20 3.12 18.47
CA PRO A 181 -16.50 3.68 19.62
C PRO A 181 -16.89 5.14 19.89
N GLU A 182 -16.63 5.59 21.09
CA GLU A 182 -16.72 7.01 21.45
C GLU A 182 -15.50 7.73 20.92
N LEU A 183 -15.70 8.82 20.17
CA LEU A 183 -14.64 9.74 19.76
C LEU A 183 -14.50 10.84 20.80
N THR A 184 -13.28 11.06 21.25
CA THR A 184 -12.94 12.13 22.18
C THR A 184 -12.05 13.16 21.46
N LEU A 185 -12.47 14.42 21.47
CA LEU A 185 -11.66 15.55 21.03
C LEU A 185 -11.03 16.23 22.26
N HIS A 186 -9.73 16.33 22.31
CA HIS A 186 -8.96 17.06 23.31
C HIS A 186 -8.40 18.33 22.70
N THR A 187 -8.45 19.43 23.40
CA THR A 187 -7.95 20.72 22.91
C THR A 187 -6.90 21.33 23.83
N SER A 188 -6.16 22.29 23.33
CA SER A 188 -5.38 23.20 24.18
C SER A 188 -6.28 23.96 25.18
N PRO A 189 -5.74 24.44 26.32
CA PRO A 189 -6.47 25.31 27.24
C PRO A 189 -7.03 26.57 26.54
N GLY A 190 -8.15 27.07 27.06
CA GLY A 190 -8.83 28.26 26.54
C GLY A 190 -9.85 28.00 25.44
N ALA A 191 -9.96 26.79 24.94
CA ALA A 191 -10.95 26.43 23.92
C ALA A 191 -12.38 26.62 24.41
N ARG A 192 -13.27 27.04 23.48
CA ARG A 192 -14.73 27.13 23.69
C ARG A 192 -15.42 26.34 22.61
N LEU A 193 -16.51 25.64 22.97
CA LEU A 193 -17.38 24.95 22.00
C LEU A 193 -18.65 25.78 21.75
N VAL A 194 -18.90 26.08 20.49
CA VAL A 194 -20.19 26.55 20.00
C VAL A 194 -20.96 25.33 19.51
N ARG A 195 -22.18 25.08 20.05
CA ARG A 195 -23.03 23.94 19.70
C ARG A 195 -23.88 24.28 18.48
N ASP A 196 -23.28 24.24 17.31
CA ASP A 196 -23.91 24.51 16.02
C ASP A 196 -23.83 23.28 15.08
N GLY A 197 -23.96 22.09 15.67
CA GLY A 197 -23.93 20.82 14.96
C GLY A 197 -25.03 20.72 13.89
N THR A 198 -24.66 20.29 12.67
CA THR A 198 -25.57 20.17 11.54
C THR A 198 -25.00 19.27 10.46
N TRP A 199 -25.88 18.74 9.58
CA TRP A 199 -25.46 18.02 8.40
C TRP A 199 -24.97 18.97 7.30
N TYR A 200 -23.81 18.62 6.70
CA TYR A 200 -23.30 19.21 5.46
C TYR A 200 -23.44 18.19 4.35
N CYS A 201 -24.40 18.42 3.47
CA CYS A 201 -24.81 17.46 2.47
C CYS A 201 -24.05 17.61 1.15
N SER A 202 -23.97 16.50 0.40
CA SER A 202 -23.44 16.45 -0.96
C SER A 202 -21.98 16.86 -1.10
N ASN A 203 -21.13 16.49 -0.15
CA ASN A 203 -19.67 16.54 -0.38
C ASN A 203 -19.32 15.60 -1.53
N GLU A 204 -18.55 16.05 -2.53
CA GLU A 204 -18.21 15.25 -3.71
C GLU A 204 -16.75 14.78 -3.68
N TYR A 205 -16.55 13.50 -3.96
CA TYR A 205 -15.25 12.83 -4.04
C TYR A 205 -14.91 12.55 -5.51
N LEU A 206 -14.23 13.49 -6.17
CA LEU A 206 -14.04 13.46 -7.62
C LEU A 206 -13.19 12.27 -8.11
N ALA A 207 -12.25 11.77 -7.30
CA ALA A 207 -11.52 10.56 -7.65
C ALA A 207 -12.41 9.30 -7.66
N GLU A 208 -13.47 9.27 -6.84
CA GLU A 208 -14.46 8.18 -6.89
C GLU A 208 -15.40 8.33 -8.10
N LEU A 209 -15.81 9.57 -8.43
CA LEU A 209 -16.58 9.88 -9.65
C LEU A 209 -15.83 9.41 -10.90
N ASP A 210 -14.55 9.76 -11.04
CA ASP A 210 -13.68 9.33 -12.13
C ASP A 210 -13.58 7.80 -12.27
N ARG A 211 -13.79 7.10 -11.15
CA ARG A 211 -13.75 5.64 -11.06
C ARG A 211 -15.12 4.99 -11.28
N GLY A 212 -16.17 5.77 -11.55
CA GLY A 212 -17.52 5.28 -11.75
C GLY A 212 -18.16 4.69 -10.49
N LEU A 213 -17.78 5.19 -9.31
CA LEU A 213 -18.26 4.74 -8.01
C LEU A 213 -19.17 5.79 -7.38
N ASP A 214 -19.92 5.42 -6.32
CA ASP A 214 -20.64 6.41 -5.49
C ASP A 214 -19.63 7.39 -4.90
N PHE A 215 -19.89 8.69 -5.06
CA PHE A 215 -18.93 9.76 -4.80
C PHE A 215 -19.48 10.90 -3.97
N ARG A 216 -20.75 10.85 -3.53
CA ARG A 216 -21.34 11.89 -2.69
C ARG A 216 -21.49 11.41 -1.27
N GLU A 217 -21.20 12.27 -0.32
CA GLU A 217 -21.30 11.97 1.12
C GLU A 217 -21.87 13.16 1.88
N ASP A 218 -22.68 12.86 2.90
CA ASP A 218 -23.10 13.84 3.88
C ASP A 218 -22.30 13.64 5.16
N LEU A 219 -21.75 14.74 5.70
CA LEU A 219 -20.93 14.74 6.91
C LEU A 219 -21.61 15.50 8.04
N TRP A 220 -21.49 14.99 9.26
CA TRP A 220 -22.00 15.67 10.43
C TRP A 220 -20.94 16.60 11.04
N LYS A 221 -21.23 17.90 11.10
CA LYS A 221 -20.45 18.86 11.87
C LYS A 221 -20.79 18.71 13.35
N LEU A 222 -19.79 18.47 14.21
CA LEU A 222 -20.02 18.31 15.67
C LEU A 222 -20.38 19.62 16.35
N GLY A 223 -19.81 20.71 15.89
CA GLY A 223 -19.87 22.04 16.46
C GLY A 223 -18.67 22.86 16.00
N THR A 224 -18.42 23.99 16.64
CA THR A 224 -17.26 24.85 16.34
C THR A 224 -16.41 25.07 17.60
N LEU A 225 -15.14 24.65 17.56
CA LEU A 225 -14.14 24.93 18.59
C LEU A 225 -13.49 26.30 18.29
N GLN A 226 -13.48 27.19 19.28
CA GLN A 226 -12.86 28.51 19.16
C GLN A 226 -11.63 28.57 20.07
N LEU A 227 -10.47 29.00 19.52
CA LEU A 227 -9.21 29.17 20.23
C LEU A 227 -8.51 30.44 19.75
N GLU A 228 -7.55 30.90 20.54
CA GLU A 228 -6.63 31.98 20.19
C GLU A 228 -5.27 31.40 19.77
N LEU A 229 -4.72 31.89 18.67
CA LEU A 229 -3.37 31.61 18.21
C LEU A 229 -2.46 32.77 18.63
N GLU A 230 -1.51 32.49 19.53
CA GLU A 230 -0.47 33.43 19.91
C GLU A 230 0.87 33.05 19.27
N PRO A 231 1.70 34.04 18.86
CA PRO A 231 3.03 33.76 18.34
C PRO A 231 3.88 32.93 19.31
N GLY A 232 4.48 31.85 18.78
CA GLY A 232 5.34 30.96 19.56
C GLY A 232 4.61 29.96 20.48
N LYS A 233 3.27 30.03 20.59
CA LYS A 233 2.47 29.09 21.38
C LYS A 233 1.62 28.21 20.46
N PRO A 234 1.99 26.93 20.25
CA PRO A 234 1.17 26.02 19.46
C PRO A 234 -0.13 25.69 20.19
N VAL A 235 -1.25 25.62 19.47
CA VAL A 235 -2.48 25.03 19.95
C VAL A 235 -2.73 23.70 19.23
N PHE A 236 -3.49 22.79 19.85
CA PHE A 236 -3.77 21.49 19.29
C PHE A 236 -5.25 21.10 19.40
N VAL A 237 -5.65 20.21 18.49
CA VAL A 237 -6.83 19.35 18.60
C VAL A 237 -6.36 17.91 18.41
N ALA A 238 -6.58 17.05 19.40
CA ALA A 238 -6.32 15.62 19.30
C ALA A 238 -7.64 14.87 19.28
N ALA A 239 -7.84 13.99 18.28
CA ALA A 239 -9.01 13.12 18.17
C ALA A 239 -8.59 11.67 18.43
N SER A 240 -9.25 11.01 19.39
CA SER A 240 -8.87 9.68 19.87
C SER A 240 -10.09 8.83 20.23
N ILE A 241 -9.98 7.51 20.05
CA ILE A 241 -10.93 6.53 20.63
C ILE A 241 -10.32 5.78 21.82
N GLY A 242 -9.09 6.14 22.22
CA GLY A 242 -8.40 5.56 23.37
C GLY A 242 -8.60 6.37 24.66
N PRO A 243 -8.16 5.84 25.79
CA PRO A 243 -8.34 6.47 27.10
C PRO A 243 -7.31 7.55 27.42
N ARG A 244 -6.34 7.81 26.54
CA ARG A 244 -5.26 8.76 26.78
C ARG A 244 -5.79 10.17 26.97
N ARG A 245 -5.24 10.89 27.95
CA ARG A 245 -5.42 12.33 28.11
C ARG A 245 -4.29 13.09 27.42
N PHE A 246 -4.62 14.26 26.90
CA PHE A 246 -3.68 15.12 26.17
C PHE A 246 -3.61 16.48 26.84
N ASP A 247 -2.38 16.90 27.15
CA ASP A 247 -2.01 18.26 27.47
C ASP A 247 -0.86 18.70 26.55
N ALA A 248 -0.40 19.93 26.68
CA ALA A 248 0.63 20.48 25.81
C ALA A 248 1.98 19.73 25.91
N ALA A 249 2.34 19.25 27.11
CA ALA A 249 3.57 18.48 27.33
C ALA A 249 3.47 17.10 26.70
N ALA A 250 2.37 16.37 26.95
CA ALA A 250 2.12 15.07 26.33
C ALA A 250 2.12 15.16 24.80
N VAL A 251 1.50 16.19 24.22
CA VAL A 251 1.50 16.39 22.76
C VAL A 251 2.91 16.70 22.23
N ALA A 252 3.72 17.47 22.95
CA ALA A 252 5.11 17.75 22.56
C ALA A 252 5.96 16.47 22.60
N ASP A 253 5.82 15.65 23.63
CA ASP A 253 6.52 14.37 23.78
C ASP A 253 6.12 13.38 22.67
N LEU A 254 4.81 13.27 22.37
CA LEU A 254 4.31 12.45 21.28
C LEU A 254 4.82 12.92 19.91
N ALA A 255 4.88 14.23 19.67
CA ALA A 255 5.45 14.76 18.44
C ALA A 255 6.95 14.47 18.33
N ALA A 256 7.70 14.53 19.44
CA ALA A 256 9.12 14.18 19.48
C ALA A 256 9.32 12.67 19.22
N ALA A 257 8.55 11.82 19.87
CA ALA A 257 8.59 10.37 19.65
C ALA A 257 8.24 10.00 18.20
N ALA A 258 7.21 10.62 17.62
CA ALA A 258 6.83 10.41 16.23
C ALA A 258 7.91 10.89 15.24
N ARG A 259 8.64 11.98 15.53
CA ARG A 259 9.79 12.42 14.72
C ARG A 259 10.95 11.43 14.79
N GLU A 260 11.27 10.91 15.98
CA GLU A 260 12.34 9.91 16.13
C GLU A 260 11.98 8.60 15.41
N HIS A 261 10.73 8.16 15.50
CA HIS A 261 10.24 6.99 14.77
C HIS A 261 10.40 7.12 13.26
N ARG A 262 10.28 8.33 12.71
CA ARG A 262 10.44 8.65 11.29
C ARG A 262 11.85 8.97 10.85
N ARG A 263 12.83 8.69 11.67
CA ARG A 263 14.22 8.95 11.32
C ARG A 263 14.79 7.81 10.51
N SER A 264 15.03 8.04 9.21
CA SER A 264 15.77 7.10 8.39
C SER A 264 17.22 6.95 8.87
N ARG A 265 17.76 5.76 8.73
CA ARG A 265 19.18 5.45 8.98
C ARG A 265 20.04 5.58 7.73
N SER A 266 19.44 5.74 6.56
CA SER A 266 20.17 5.88 5.29
C SER A 266 20.73 7.29 5.12
N ALA A 267 21.98 7.37 4.67
CA ALA A 267 22.60 8.62 4.26
C ALA A 267 22.23 9.01 2.80
N ASP A 268 21.74 8.07 2.01
CA ASP A 268 21.24 8.31 0.66
C ASP A 268 19.82 8.88 0.73
N PRO A 269 19.53 10.07 0.16
CA PRO A 269 18.23 10.72 0.27
C PRO A 269 17.08 9.91 -0.35
N PHE A 270 17.32 9.19 -1.44
CA PHE A 270 16.31 8.35 -2.07
C PHE A 270 15.97 7.15 -1.19
N LEU A 271 17.00 6.45 -0.69
CA LEU A 271 16.79 5.34 0.24
C LEU A 271 16.14 5.80 1.54
N ALA A 272 16.50 6.98 2.05
CA ALA A 272 15.86 7.55 3.24
C ALA A 272 14.35 7.74 3.07
N ARG A 273 13.91 8.21 1.90
CA ARG A 273 12.46 8.33 1.58
C ARG A 273 11.79 6.97 1.45
N LEU A 274 12.46 5.98 0.86
CA LEU A 274 11.95 4.61 0.77
C LEU A 274 11.86 3.94 2.15
N ASP A 275 12.81 4.19 3.06
CA ASP A 275 12.75 3.71 4.45
C ASP A 275 11.48 4.20 5.14
N LEU A 276 11.17 5.51 5.01
CA LEU A 276 9.97 6.10 5.59
C LEU A 276 8.68 5.53 4.97
N ALA A 277 8.68 5.30 3.66
CA ALA A 277 7.57 4.63 2.99
C ALA A 277 7.39 3.19 3.46
N ALA A 278 8.48 2.43 3.60
CA ALA A 278 8.46 1.03 4.03
C ALA A 278 7.87 0.87 5.44
N GLU A 279 8.19 1.80 6.35
CA GLU A 279 7.69 1.77 7.74
C GLU A 279 6.16 1.85 7.80
N GLN A 280 5.51 2.54 6.87
CA GLN A 280 4.05 2.69 6.84
C GLN A 280 3.31 1.37 6.64
N PHE A 281 3.92 0.38 5.98
CA PHE A 281 3.29 -0.90 5.65
C PHE A 281 3.45 -1.96 6.74
N VAL A 282 4.37 -1.77 7.67
CA VAL A 282 4.59 -2.72 8.78
C VAL A 282 3.70 -2.33 9.95
N VAL A 283 2.77 -3.21 10.30
CA VAL A 283 1.77 -2.94 11.34
C VAL A 283 1.71 -4.06 12.36
N ARG A 284 1.09 -3.79 13.51
CA ARG A 284 0.84 -4.79 14.55
C ARG A 284 -0.64 -5.11 14.64
N ARG A 285 -0.93 -6.40 14.79
CA ARG A 285 -2.27 -6.90 15.11
C ARG A 285 -2.65 -6.56 16.55
N ALA A 286 -3.91 -6.77 16.91
CA ALA A 286 -4.41 -6.54 18.26
C ALA A 286 -3.69 -7.36 19.35
N ASP A 287 -3.15 -8.53 19.00
CA ASP A 287 -2.35 -9.38 19.88
C ASP A 287 -0.85 -8.99 19.93
N GLY A 288 -0.47 -7.91 19.23
CA GLY A 288 0.90 -7.41 19.15
C GLY A 288 1.77 -8.06 18.07
N THR A 289 1.28 -9.09 17.36
CA THR A 289 2.06 -9.74 16.30
C THR A 289 2.20 -8.83 15.08
N PRO A 290 3.39 -8.78 14.44
CA PRO A 290 3.59 -7.95 13.26
C PRO A 290 2.94 -8.58 12.02
N THR A 291 2.54 -7.72 11.08
CA THR A 291 2.13 -8.12 9.73
C THR A 291 2.44 -7.00 8.73
N ILE A 292 2.22 -7.26 7.44
CA ILE A 292 2.46 -6.31 6.35
C ILE A 292 1.14 -6.01 5.66
N ILE A 293 0.80 -4.72 5.53
CA ILE A 293 -0.33 -4.25 4.75
C ILE A 293 0.02 -4.32 3.26
N ALA A 294 -0.84 -4.93 2.46
CA ALA A 294 -0.62 -5.08 1.01
C ALA A 294 -0.71 -3.75 0.27
N GLY A 295 -1.53 -2.81 0.72
CA GLY A 295 -1.63 -1.49 0.11
C GLY A 295 -2.65 -0.56 0.77
N TYR A 296 -2.24 0.68 1.04
CA TYR A 296 -3.15 1.73 1.48
C TYR A 296 -3.80 2.44 0.28
N PRO A 297 -5.05 2.89 0.42
CA PRO A 297 -5.95 2.67 1.56
C PRO A 297 -6.79 1.39 1.48
N TRP A 298 -6.74 0.63 0.37
CA TRP A 298 -7.73 -0.39 0.01
C TRP A 298 -7.56 -1.74 0.67
N PHE A 299 -6.31 -2.18 0.92
CA PHE A 299 -6.02 -3.56 1.30
C PHE A 299 -5.57 -3.68 2.76
N THR A 300 -5.74 -4.87 3.29
CA THR A 300 -5.19 -5.32 4.56
C THR A 300 -3.97 -6.21 4.31
N ASP A 301 -3.75 -7.26 5.08
CA ASP A 301 -2.61 -8.13 4.94
C ASP A 301 -2.91 -9.33 4.02
N TRP A 302 -2.11 -9.42 2.96
CA TRP A 302 -2.21 -10.47 1.94
C TRP A 302 -0.95 -11.30 1.90
N GLY A 303 -1.11 -12.65 1.74
CA GLY A 303 0.00 -13.60 1.80
C GLY A 303 1.01 -13.41 0.69
N ARG A 304 0.57 -13.29 -0.57
CA ARG A 304 1.46 -13.04 -1.71
C ARG A 304 2.28 -11.78 -1.50
N ASP A 305 1.62 -10.70 -1.17
CA ASP A 305 2.22 -9.39 -0.99
C ASP A 305 3.22 -9.39 0.16
N THR A 306 2.85 -10.00 1.28
CA THR A 306 3.73 -10.17 2.43
C THR A 306 4.99 -10.94 2.06
N MET A 307 4.87 -12.10 1.38
CA MET A 307 6.03 -12.93 1.06
C MET A 307 6.97 -12.30 0.05
N ILE A 308 6.44 -11.55 -0.93
CA ILE A 308 7.25 -10.82 -1.92
C ILE A 308 7.95 -9.63 -1.28
N SER A 309 7.27 -8.87 -0.43
CA SER A 309 7.76 -7.60 0.12
C SER A 309 8.58 -7.73 1.40
N LEU A 310 8.44 -8.81 2.17
CA LEU A 310 9.13 -9.02 3.45
C LEU A 310 10.66 -8.80 3.37
N PRO A 311 11.38 -9.26 2.34
CA PRO A 311 12.82 -8.99 2.25
C PRO A 311 13.15 -7.50 2.20
N GLY A 312 12.38 -6.71 1.45
CA GLY A 312 12.56 -5.26 1.34
C GLY A 312 12.10 -4.51 2.58
N LEU A 313 10.89 -4.81 3.07
CA LEU A 313 10.27 -4.06 4.17
C LEU A 313 10.84 -4.40 5.55
N MET A 314 11.36 -5.60 5.73
CA MET A 314 11.83 -6.05 7.05
C MET A 314 13.32 -6.43 7.08
N LEU A 315 13.78 -7.30 6.17
CA LEU A 315 15.16 -7.81 6.25
C LEU A 315 16.19 -6.73 5.90
N ALA A 316 15.91 -5.88 4.91
CA ALA A 316 16.77 -4.75 4.54
C ALA A 316 16.90 -3.73 5.69
N HIS A 317 15.92 -3.68 6.60
CA HIS A 317 15.90 -2.81 7.79
C HIS A 317 16.39 -3.50 9.07
N GLY A 318 16.86 -4.76 8.98
CA GLY A 318 17.37 -5.52 10.13
C GLY A 318 16.27 -5.98 11.10
N ARG A 319 14.99 -5.97 10.72
CA ARG A 319 13.83 -6.36 11.54
C ARG A 319 13.65 -7.88 11.56
N LEU A 320 14.73 -8.62 11.87
CA LEU A 320 14.79 -10.07 11.75
C LEU A 320 13.81 -10.80 12.68
N GLY A 321 13.64 -10.31 13.92
CA GLY A 321 12.69 -10.88 14.88
C GLY A 321 11.24 -10.78 14.38
N GLU A 322 10.84 -9.61 13.91
CA GLU A 322 9.50 -9.36 13.37
C GLU A 322 9.25 -10.15 12.09
N ALA A 323 10.24 -10.24 11.19
CA ALA A 323 10.15 -11.05 9.98
C ALA A 323 9.87 -12.53 10.32
N ARG A 324 10.53 -13.08 11.35
CA ARG A 324 10.27 -14.44 11.83
C ARG A 324 8.84 -14.59 12.35
N GLU A 325 8.35 -13.63 13.13
CA GLU A 325 6.97 -13.67 13.65
C GLU A 325 5.94 -13.62 12.52
N VAL A 326 6.15 -12.79 11.49
CA VAL A 326 5.30 -12.78 10.30
C VAL A 326 5.29 -14.13 9.61
N LEU A 327 6.47 -14.72 9.35
CA LEU A 327 6.58 -16.04 8.71
C LEU A 327 5.88 -17.13 9.53
N ARG A 328 6.01 -17.12 10.87
CA ARG A 328 5.29 -18.02 11.78
C ARG A 328 3.78 -17.84 11.70
N GLY A 329 3.31 -16.60 11.65
CA GLY A 329 1.88 -16.27 11.54
C GLY A 329 1.24 -16.93 10.32
N PHE A 330 1.90 -16.83 9.15
CA PHE A 330 1.41 -17.50 7.93
C PHE A 330 1.57 -19.02 7.99
N LEU A 331 2.67 -19.50 8.56
CA LEU A 331 2.95 -20.94 8.69
C LEU A 331 1.90 -21.65 9.57
N ALA A 332 1.43 -21.00 10.63
CA ALA A 332 0.38 -21.51 11.50
C ALA A 332 -1.01 -21.67 10.82
N HIS A 333 -1.19 -21.02 9.67
CA HIS A 333 -2.44 -21.07 8.89
C HIS A 333 -2.32 -21.86 7.58
N VAL A 334 -1.30 -22.70 7.45
CA VAL A 334 -1.18 -23.58 6.27
C VAL A 334 -2.32 -24.58 6.27
N ASP A 335 -3.10 -24.59 5.17
CA ASP A 335 -4.15 -25.58 4.95
C ASP A 335 -3.94 -26.29 3.60
N ARG A 336 -3.85 -27.62 3.65
CA ARG A 336 -3.59 -28.48 2.49
C ARG A 336 -2.46 -27.96 1.59
N GLY A 337 -1.38 -27.52 2.21
CA GLY A 337 -0.17 -27.07 1.51
C GLY A 337 -0.23 -25.65 0.97
N LEU A 338 -1.24 -24.85 1.29
CA LEU A 338 -1.31 -23.42 0.92
C LEU A 338 -1.34 -22.53 2.17
N ILE A 339 -0.64 -21.40 2.11
CA ILE A 339 -0.83 -20.29 3.03
C ILE A 339 -2.05 -19.46 2.62
N PRO A 340 -2.69 -18.72 3.53
CA PRO A 340 -3.73 -17.77 3.16
C PRO A 340 -3.23 -16.73 2.15
N ASN A 341 -4.00 -16.51 1.08
CA ASN A 341 -3.77 -15.38 0.20
C ASN A 341 -4.31 -14.07 0.81
N ALA A 342 -5.38 -14.15 1.59
CA ALA A 342 -5.91 -13.03 2.36
C ALA A 342 -6.40 -13.51 3.72
N PHE A 343 -6.12 -12.74 4.78
CA PHE A 343 -6.80 -12.89 6.04
C PHE A 343 -8.14 -12.13 6.01
N PRO A 344 -9.17 -12.63 6.71
CA PRO A 344 -10.49 -12.03 6.67
C PRO A 344 -10.52 -10.65 7.35
N ASP A 345 -11.21 -9.70 6.73
CA ASP A 345 -11.46 -8.37 7.29
C ASP A 345 -12.59 -8.35 8.34
N ARG A 346 -13.44 -9.37 8.34
CA ARG A 346 -14.59 -9.46 9.24
C ARG A 346 -14.52 -10.69 10.15
N PRO A 347 -15.03 -10.60 11.39
CA PRO A 347 -15.12 -11.74 12.28
C PRO A 347 -16.00 -12.83 11.69
N GLY A 348 -15.51 -14.07 11.78
CA GLY A 348 -16.25 -15.25 11.32
C GLY A 348 -16.01 -15.62 9.85
N ASP A 349 -15.44 -14.74 9.05
CA ASP A 349 -14.99 -15.08 7.70
C ASP A 349 -13.77 -16.00 7.75
N LYS A 350 -13.60 -16.84 6.73
CA LYS A 350 -12.48 -17.76 6.64
C LYS A 350 -11.35 -17.17 5.80
N PRO A 351 -10.08 -17.52 6.08
CA PRO A 351 -8.96 -17.16 5.21
C PRO A 351 -9.17 -17.66 3.78
N GLY A 352 -8.76 -16.87 2.81
CA GLY A 352 -8.80 -17.23 1.40
C GLY A 352 -7.56 -18.02 0.97
N TYR A 353 -7.73 -19.18 0.30
CA TYR A 353 -6.62 -20.03 -0.19
C TYR A 353 -6.57 -20.09 -1.71
N ASN A 354 -6.77 -18.96 -2.37
CA ASN A 354 -6.94 -18.84 -3.81
C ASN A 354 -5.68 -18.31 -4.54
N ALA A 355 -4.49 -18.75 -4.12
CA ALA A 355 -3.23 -18.38 -4.77
C ALA A 355 -2.31 -19.59 -4.93
N ALA A 356 -1.82 -19.81 -6.15
CA ALA A 356 -0.87 -20.89 -6.44
C ALA A 356 0.58 -20.50 -6.16
N ASP A 357 0.87 -19.21 -6.15
CA ASP A 357 2.20 -18.63 -6.03
C ASP A 357 2.56 -18.18 -4.61
N ALA A 358 1.58 -17.74 -3.79
CA ALA A 358 1.83 -17.18 -2.45
C ALA A 358 2.65 -18.11 -1.55
N THR A 359 2.29 -19.41 -1.51
CA THR A 359 3.03 -20.42 -0.74
C THR A 359 4.45 -20.63 -1.28
N LEU A 360 4.62 -20.62 -2.58
CA LEU A 360 5.93 -20.79 -3.21
C LEU A 360 6.82 -19.56 -2.98
N TRP A 361 6.25 -18.36 -2.92
CA TRP A 361 6.94 -17.14 -2.49
C TRP A 361 7.41 -17.22 -1.04
N MET A 362 6.70 -17.96 -0.17
CA MET A 362 7.15 -18.18 1.21
C MET A 362 8.49 -18.90 1.28
N PHE A 363 8.77 -19.85 0.39
CA PHE A 363 10.10 -20.49 0.32
C PHE A 363 11.19 -19.46 0.02
N GLN A 364 10.91 -18.52 -0.90
CA GLN A 364 11.84 -17.45 -1.24
C GLN A 364 12.02 -16.46 -0.06
N ALA A 365 10.94 -16.08 0.62
CA ALA A 365 10.99 -15.20 1.80
C ALA A 365 11.79 -15.83 2.95
N VAL A 366 11.55 -17.11 3.23
CA VAL A 366 12.29 -17.87 4.25
C VAL A 366 13.77 -18.01 3.86
N HIS A 367 14.08 -18.26 2.59
CA HIS A 367 15.47 -18.31 2.15
C HIS A 367 16.19 -16.97 2.40
N ALA A 368 15.57 -15.86 2.04
CA ALA A 368 16.12 -14.53 2.29
C ALA A 368 16.28 -14.28 3.82
N TYR A 369 15.29 -14.67 4.62
CA TYR A 369 15.36 -14.57 6.08
C TYR A 369 16.52 -15.38 6.65
N LEU A 370 16.70 -16.64 6.23
CA LEU A 370 17.80 -17.49 6.69
C LEU A 370 19.17 -16.94 6.27
N GLN A 371 19.29 -16.37 5.08
CA GLN A 371 20.52 -15.70 4.65
C GLN A 371 20.86 -14.48 5.50
N ALA A 372 19.85 -13.71 5.92
CA ALA A 372 20.03 -12.50 6.73
C ALA A 372 20.27 -12.83 8.23
N SER A 373 19.61 -13.87 8.77
CA SER A 373 19.57 -14.16 10.20
C SER A 373 20.50 -15.28 10.64
N GLY A 374 20.78 -16.25 9.77
CA GLY A 374 21.45 -17.50 10.15
C GLY A 374 20.62 -18.42 11.05
N ASP A 375 19.29 -18.23 11.16
CA ASP A 375 18.41 -18.94 12.11
C ASP A 375 18.18 -20.40 11.73
N ALA A 376 19.20 -21.23 11.94
CA ALA A 376 19.14 -22.68 11.70
C ALA A 376 18.09 -23.38 12.58
N ARG A 377 17.74 -22.81 13.74
CA ARG A 377 16.74 -23.38 14.63
C ARG A 377 15.34 -23.26 14.03
N PHE A 378 14.94 -22.07 13.55
CA PHE A 378 13.68 -21.87 12.85
C PHE A 378 13.57 -22.80 11.64
N LEU A 379 14.64 -22.94 10.85
CA LEU A 379 14.65 -23.87 9.73
C LEU A 379 14.38 -25.32 10.19
N ARG A 380 15.12 -25.79 11.20
CA ARG A 380 15.07 -27.18 11.62
C ARG A 380 13.74 -27.56 12.30
N GLU A 381 13.28 -26.70 13.22
CA GLU A 381 12.20 -27.05 14.14
C GLU A 381 10.83 -26.64 13.60
N GLU A 382 10.75 -25.61 12.75
CA GLU A 382 9.49 -25.01 12.35
C GLU A 382 9.25 -25.10 10.84
N PHE A 383 10.14 -24.52 10.03
CA PHE A 383 9.85 -24.37 8.60
C PHE A 383 10.04 -25.65 7.79
N HIS A 384 11.16 -26.36 7.96
CA HIS A 384 11.45 -27.53 7.11
C HIS A 384 10.41 -28.65 7.22
N PRO A 385 9.89 -29.02 8.42
CA PRO A 385 8.81 -30.00 8.52
C PRO A 385 7.53 -29.56 7.80
N ALA A 386 7.15 -28.30 7.94
CA ALA A 386 5.99 -27.74 7.24
C ALA A 386 6.22 -27.66 5.72
N ALA A 387 7.42 -27.34 5.28
CA ALA A 387 7.78 -27.32 3.86
C ALA A 387 7.73 -28.71 3.21
N GLU A 388 8.14 -29.77 3.92
CA GLU A 388 7.94 -31.16 3.48
C GLU A 388 6.46 -31.49 3.29
N GLU A 389 5.60 -31.05 4.23
CA GLU A 389 4.13 -31.21 4.12
C GLU A 389 3.56 -30.41 2.94
N ILE A 390 3.99 -29.16 2.76
CA ILE A 390 3.60 -28.32 1.61
C ILE A 390 3.94 -29.01 0.30
N VAL A 391 5.16 -29.50 0.14
CA VAL A 391 5.57 -30.22 -1.09
C VAL A 391 4.71 -31.47 -1.31
N ARG A 392 4.45 -32.26 -0.25
CA ARG A 392 3.61 -33.45 -0.32
C ARG A 392 2.19 -33.14 -0.82
N TRP A 393 1.59 -32.04 -0.34
CA TRP A 393 0.29 -31.59 -0.81
C TRP A 393 0.32 -31.16 -2.28
N HIS A 394 1.34 -30.47 -2.75
CA HIS A 394 1.47 -30.11 -4.17
C HIS A 394 1.60 -31.35 -5.06
N LEU A 395 2.24 -32.40 -4.59
CA LEU A 395 2.30 -33.71 -5.29
C LEU A 395 0.95 -34.43 -5.30
N LYS A 396 0.21 -34.39 -4.18
CA LYS A 396 -1.11 -35.02 -4.03
C LYS A 396 -2.22 -34.23 -4.70
N GLY A 397 -2.18 -32.90 -4.62
CA GLY A 397 -3.18 -31.93 -5.00
C GLY A 397 -3.67 -31.12 -3.81
N THR A 398 -3.63 -29.80 -3.96
CA THR A 398 -4.06 -28.78 -2.99
C THR A 398 -5.48 -28.28 -3.33
N HIS A 399 -5.91 -27.17 -2.70
CA HIS A 399 -7.12 -26.45 -3.11
C HIS A 399 -7.06 -26.05 -4.60
N HIS A 400 -8.22 -25.84 -5.23
CA HIS A 400 -8.36 -25.35 -6.62
C HIS A 400 -7.61 -26.17 -7.67
N VAL A 401 -7.41 -27.47 -7.42
CA VAL A 401 -6.70 -28.37 -8.35
C VAL A 401 -5.26 -27.91 -8.66
N ILE A 402 -4.59 -27.26 -7.68
CA ILE A 402 -3.16 -26.97 -7.80
C ILE A 402 -2.42 -28.28 -7.52
N LYS A 403 -1.73 -28.81 -8.53
CA LYS A 403 -1.10 -30.13 -8.45
C LYS A 403 0.06 -30.28 -9.41
N VAL A 404 1.08 -31.00 -8.98
CA VAL A 404 2.17 -31.45 -9.86
C VAL A 404 1.66 -32.51 -10.82
N ASP A 405 1.93 -32.31 -12.11
CA ASP A 405 1.66 -33.30 -13.16
C ASP A 405 2.74 -34.39 -13.13
N PRO A 406 2.38 -35.67 -12.89
CA PRO A 406 3.38 -36.74 -12.78
C PRO A 406 4.10 -37.02 -14.10
N ALA A 407 3.57 -36.58 -15.26
CA ALA A 407 4.17 -36.83 -16.57
C ALA A 407 5.44 -35.99 -16.80
N ASP A 408 5.49 -34.75 -16.25
CA ASP A 408 6.57 -33.81 -16.49
C ASP A 408 7.06 -33.09 -15.22
N GLU A 409 6.51 -33.41 -14.05
CA GLU A 409 6.81 -32.80 -12.74
C GLU A 409 6.54 -31.28 -12.67
N LEU A 410 5.88 -30.68 -13.68
CA LEU A 410 5.48 -29.28 -13.66
C LEU A 410 4.20 -29.09 -12.83
N LEU A 411 4.10 -27.93 -12.20
CA LEU A 411 2.94 -27.57 -11.40
C LEU A 411 1.83 -27.02 -12.29
N SER A 412 0.69 -27.68 -12.28
CA SER A 412 -0.56 -27.21 -12.90
C SER A 412 -1.39 -26.48 -11.85
N ALA A 413 -1.97 -25.34 -12.21
CA ALA A 413 -2.76 -24.51 -11.32
C ALA A 413 -4.10 -24.14 -11.94
N GLY A 414 -5.17 -24.41 -11.19
CA GLY A 414 -6.50 -23.94 -11.47
C GLY A 414 -7.28 -24.73 -12.49
N VAL A 415 -8.49 -24.23 -12.65
CA VAL A 415 -9.48 -24.66 -13.63
C VAL A 415 -9.99 -23.42 -14.38
N PRO A 416 -10.62 -23.57 -15.54
CA PRO A 416 -11.26 -22.43 -16.21
C PRO A 416 -12.17 -21.65 -15.26
N GLY A 417 -12.03 -20.31 -15.25
CA GLY A 417 -12.77 -19.41 -14.36
C GLY A 417 -12.13 -19.14 -13.00
N ALA A 418 -11.02 -19.80 -12.64
CA ALA A 418 -10.25 -19.49 -11.43
C ALA A 418 -9.07 -18.55 -11.73
N GLN A 419 -8.84 -17.57 -10.84
CA GLN A 419 -7.63 -16.74 -10.82
C GLN A 419 -6.76 -17.16 -9.64
N LEU A 420 -5.60 -17.74 -9.92
CA LEU A 420 -4.72 -18.29 -8.89
C LEU A 420 -3.29 -17.72 -8.97
N THR A 421 -3.00 -16.87 -9.96
CA THR A 421 -1.72 -16.18 -10.10
C THR A 421 -1.85 -14.71 -9.67
N TRP A 422 -0.75 -13.97 -9.66
CA TRP A 422 -0.78 -12.54 -9.33
C TRP A 422 -1.55 -11.68 -10.37
N MET A 423 -1.76 -12.21 -11.59
CA MET A 423 -2.60 -11.58 -12.62
C MET A 423 -4.07 -12.02 -12.44
N ASP A 424 -4.71 -11.59 -11.38
CA ASP A 424 -5.98 -12.10 -10.87
C ASP A 424 -7.21 -11.20 -11.11
N ALA A 425 -7.10 -10.21 -12.00
CA ALA A 425 -8.20 -9.31 -12.33
C ALA A 425 -9.42 -10.03 -12.87
N ARG A 426 -10.61 -9.60 -12.42
CA ARG A 426 -11.90 -10.18 -12.76
C ARG A 426 -12.98 -9.11 -12.92
N VAL A 427 -13.83 -9.25 -13.94
CA VAL A 427 -15.01 -8.41 -14.16
C VAL A 427 -16.25 -9.29 -14.14
N GLY A 428 -17.05 -9.21 -13.10
CA GLY A 428 -18.15 -10.13 -12.86
C GLY A 428 -17.65 -11.59 -12.81
N ASP A 429 -18.15 -12.45 -13.68
CA ASP A 429 -17.70 -13.84 -13.81
C ASP A 429 -16.60 -14.05 -14.86
N ARG A 430 -16.20 -13.00 -15.56
CA ARG A 430 -15.15 -13.04 -16.57
C ARG A 430 -13.77 -12.85 -15.96
N VAL A 431 -12.91 -13.86 -16.08
CA VAL A 431 -11.47 -13.77 -15.84
C VAL A 431 -10.84 -12.96 -16.96
N ILE A 432 -10.10 -11.90 -16.63
CA ILE A 432 -9.49 -11.02 -17.63
C ILE A 432 -8.21 -11.62 -18.21
N THR A 433 -7.38 -12.19 -17.35
CA THR A 433 -6.11 -12.80 -17.73
C THR A 433 -6.14 -14.29 -17.36
N PRO A 434 -6.79 -15.15 -18.16
CA PRO A 434 -6.89 -16.57 -17.83
C PRO A 434 -5.52 -17.25 -17.97
N ARG A 435 -4.99 -17.72 -16.85
CA ARG A 435 -3.66 -18.34 -16.73
C ARG A 435 -3.75 -19.69 -16.01
N HIS A 436 -4.82 -20.45 -16.29
CA HIS A 436 -4.95 -21.83 -15.80
C HIS A 436 -4.05 -22.79 -16.58
N GLY A 437 -3.67 -23.89 -15.98
CA GLY A 437 -2.71 -24.84 -16.54
C GLY A 437 -1.33 -24.69 -15.90
N LYS A 438 -0.28 -24.54 -16.69
CA LYS A 438 1.11 -24.46 -16.18
C LYS A 438 1.69 -23.06 -16.43
N PRO A 439 1.54 -22.09 -15.48
CA PRO A 439 2.10 -20.73 -15.61
C PRO A 439 3.61 -20.74 -15.41
N VAL A 440 4.34 -19.89 -16.14
CA VAL A 440 5.80 -19.87 -16.17
C VAL A 440 6.43 -19.50 -14.83
N GLU A 441 5.91 -18.45 -14.15
CA GLU A 441 6.45 -18.02 -12.86
C GLU A 441 6.13 -19.01 -11.73
N VAL A 442 4.95 -19.61 -11.76
CA VAL A 442 4.57 -20.63 -10.77
C VAL A 442 5.51 -21.83 -10.86
N ASN A 443 5.87 -22.25 -12.08
CA ASN A 443 6.82 -23.33 -12.30
C ASN A 443 8.27 -22.95 -12.00
N ALA A 444 8.65 -21.69 -12.20
CA ALA A 444 9.94 -21.17 -11.75
C ALA A 444 10.07 -21.17 -10.21
N LEU A 445 9.01 -20.75 -9.52
CA LEU A 445 8.93 -20.78 -8.05
C LEU A 445 8.90 -22.23 -7.52
N TRP A 446 8.19 -23.14 -8.18
CA TRP A 446 8.18 -24.56 -7.84
C TRP A 446 9.57 -25.18 -7.93
N TYR A 447 10.27 -24.95 -9.04
CA TYR A 447 11.66 -25.38 -9.18
C TYR A 447 12.55 -24.81 -8.07
N ASN A 448 12.44 -23.52 -7.79
CA ASN A 448 13.20 -22.85 -6.74
C ASN A 448 12.91 -23.48 -5.37
N ALA A 449 11.64 -23.75 -5.04
CA ALA A 449 11.25 -24.42 -3.79
C ALA A 449 11.91 -25.80 -3.63
N LEU A 450 11.91 -26.62 -4.67
CA LEU A 450 12.57 -27.93 -4.67
C LEU A 450 14.10 -27.82 -4.49
N ARG A 451 14.74 -26.83 -5.13
CA ARG A 451 16.18 -26.57 -4.96
C ARG A 451 16.51 -26.13 -3.54
N LEU A 452 15.66 -25.30 -2.94
CA LEU A 452 15.80 -24.86 -1.55
C LEU A 452 15.61 -26.04 -0.58
N MET A 453 14.63 -26.91 -0.83
CA MET A 453 14.46 -28.14 -0.03
C MET A 453 15.67 -29.05 -0.11
N ALA A 454 16.27 -29.22 -1.27
CA ALA A 454 17.52 -29.96 -1.43
C ALA A 454 18.68 -29.33 -0.66
N LEU A 455 18.84 -28.00 -0.74
CA LEU A 455 19.85 -27.25 0.03
C LEU A 455 19.66 -27.44 1.54
N TRP A 456 18.44 -27.18 2.03
CA TRP A 456 18.13 -27.25 3.47
C TRP A 456 18.20 -28.66 4.02
N GLY A 457 17.76 -29.68 3.24
CA GLY A 457 17.93 -31.09 3.60
C GLY A 457 19.41 -31.45 3.80
N GLY A 458 20.28 -30.97 2.90
CA GLY A 458 21.74 -31.14 3.05
C GLY A 458 22.29 -30.49 4.33
N VAL A 459 21.90 -29.22 4.60
CA VAL A 459 22.30 -28.48 5.81
C VAL A 459 21.82 -29.17 7.09
N LEU A 460 20.66 -29.82 7.07
CA LEU A 460 20.05 -30.51 8.21
C LEU A 460 20.51 -31.96 8.35
N GLY A 461 21.38 -32.46 7.46
CA GLY A 461 21.87 -33.85 7.49
C GLY A 461 20.85 -34.88 6.95
N LYS A 462 19.77 -34.46 6.29
CA LYS A 462 18.74 -35.31 5.65
C LYS A 462 19.14 -35.66 4.22
N ALA A 463 20.26 -36.35 4.04
CA ALA A 463 20.91 -36.55 2.72
C ALA A 463 20.02 -37.26 1.71
N GLU A 464 19.23 -38.27 2.11
CA GLU A 464 18.33 -39.00 1.22
C GLU A 464 17.20 -38.09 0.69
N ALA A 465 16.51 -37.36 1.57
CA ALA A 465 15.47 -36.40 1.19
C ALA A 465 16.04 -35.29 0.30
N ALA A 466 17.24 -34.77 0.62
CA ALA A 466 17.93 -33.77 -0.19
C ALA A 466 18.19 -34.27 -1.61
N ALA A 467 18.62 -35.54 -1.77
CA ALA A 467 18.86 -36.17 -3.07
C ALA A 467 17.55 -36.36 -3.85
N GLU A 468 16.45 -36.73 -3.20
CA GLU A 468 15.12 -36.85 -3.82
C GLU A 468 14.64 -35.49 -4.36
N PHE A 469 14.69 -34.42 -3.55
CA PHE A 469 14.32 -33.06 -3.97
C PHE A 469 15.20 -32.57 -5.14
N ALA A 470 16.49 -32.82 -5.09
CA ALA A 470 17.41 -32.46 -6.18
C ALA A 470 17.06 -33.21 -7.48
N ALA A 471 16.74 -34.50 -7.41
CA ALA A 471 16.32 -35.30 -8.55
C ALA A 471 15.01 -34.77 -9.16
N ARG A 472 14.00 -34.42 -8.33
CA ARG A 472 12.77 -33.78 -8.79
C ARG A 472 13.06 -32.44 -9.47
N ALA A 473 13.85 -31.58 -8.85
CA ALA A 473 14.24 -30.29 -9.43
C ALA A 473 14.89 -30.46 -10.81
N ASN A 474 15.75 -31.47 -10.98
CA ASN A 474 16.37 -31.74 -12.29
C ASN A 474 15.34 -32.16 -13.35
N ARG A 475 14.31 -32.96 -12.99
CA ARG A 475 13.21 -33.30 -13.89
C ARG A 475 12.39 -32.07 -14.25
N VAL A 476 12.01 -31.25 -13.26
CA VAL A 476 11.32 -29.98 -13.48
C VAL A 476 12.09 -29.09 -14.44
N ARG A 477 13.41 -28.92 -14.26
CA ARG A 477 14.24 -28.10 -15.15
C ARG A 477 14.21 -28.59 -16.60
N SER A 478 14.34 -29.91 -16.81
CA SER A 478 14.31 -30.48 -18.16
C SER A 478 12.94 -30.33 -18.83
N SER A 479 11.86 -30.49 -18.06
CA SER A 479 10.49 -30.29 -18.55
C SER A 479 10.17 -28.83 -18.81
N PHE A 480 10.65 -27.93 -17.94
CA PHE A 480 10.46 -26.50 -18.06
C PHE A 480 11.05 -25.94 -19.36
N GLU A 481 12.31 -26.31 -19.67
CA GLU A 481 12.95 -25.87 -20.90
C GLU A 481 12.20 -26.34 -22.15
N LYS A 482 11.73 -27.59 -22.15
CA LYS A 482 10.97 -28.15 -23.27
C LYS A 482 9.57 -27.53 -23.44
N ALA A 483 8.92 -27.18 -22.33
CA ALA A 483 7.53 -26.73 -22.33
C ALA A 483 7.39 -25.22 -22.56
N PHE A 484 8.36 -24.43 -22.13
CA PHE A 484 8.24 -22.96 -22.13
C PHE A 484 9.17 -22.25 -23.11
N TRP A 485 10.34 -22.83 -23.46
CA TRP A 485 11.26 -22.15 -24.35
C TRP A 485 10.74 -22.10 -25.78
N ASN A 486 10.51 -20.89 -26.28
CA ASN A 486 10.05 -20.64 -27.64
C ASN A 486 11.24 -20.14 -28.50
N PRO A 487 11.88 -21.00 -29.30
CA PRO A 487 13.07 -20.63 -30.06
C PRO A 487 12.79 -19.63 -31.18
N GLU A 488 11.57 -19.60 -31.73
CA GLU A 488 11.18 -18.68 -32.81
C GLU A 488 11.02 -17.25 -32.27
N ARG A 489 10.47 -17.10 -31.07
CA ARG A 489 10.28 -15.82 -30.41
C ARG A 489 11.49 -15.40 -29.55
N GLY A 490 12.33 -16.32 -29.15
CA GLY A 490 13.50 -16.07 -28.29
C GLY A 490 13.16 -15.70 -26.86
N HIS A 491 12.01 -16.13 -26.36
CA HIS A 491 11.55 -15.94 -25.00
C HIS A 491 10.72 -17.14 -24.49
N LEU A 492 10.25 -17.11 -23.26
CA LEU A 492 9.39 -18.16 -22.69
C LEU A 492 7.91 -17.86 -22.97
N ASP A 493 7.14 -18.90 -23.24
CA ASP A 493 5.68 -18.84 -23.21
C ASP A 493 5.19 -18.49 -21.80
N ASP A 494 4.12 -17.69 -21.66
CA ASP A 494 3.59 -17.24 -20.39
C ASP A 494 2.88 -18.36 -19.60
N VAL A 495 2.12 -19.18 -20.32
CA VAL A 495 1.57 -20.46 -19.89
C VAL A 495 1.93 -21.48 -20.97
N VAL A 496 2.09 -22.73 -20.63
CA VAL A 496 2.37 -23.76 -21.66
C VAL A 496 1.35 -23.68 -22.80
N GLY A 497 1.85 -23.33 -23.99
CA GLY A 497 1.02 -23.15 -25.20
C GLY A 497 0.42 -21.74 -25.39
N ASP A 498 0.75 -20.78 -24.51
CA ASP A 498 0.42 -19.36 -24.67
C ASP A 498 1.72 -18.57 -24.87
N PRO A 499 2.06 -18.17 -26.10
CA PRO A 499 3.31 -17.49 -26.40
C PRO A 499 3.30 -15.98 -26.09
N ALA A 500 2.29 -15.46 -25.38
CA ALA A 500 2.18 -14.04 -25.06
C ALA A 500 3.42 -13.54 -24.33
N LEU A 501 3.96 -12.39 -24.76
CA LEU A 501 5.11 -11.78 -24.13
C LEU A 501 4.67 -10.99 -22.89
N ARG A 502 4.90 -11.59 -21.74
CA ARG A 502 4.59 -11.03 -20.40
C ARG A 502 5.84 -11.04 -19.51
N PRO A 503 5.88 -10.23 -18.44
CA PRO A 503 7.04 -10.12 -17.56
C PRO A 503 7.30 -11.35 -16.68
N ASN A 504 6.33 -12.28 -16.56
CA ASN A 504 6.37 -13.43 -15.65
C ASN A 504 7.57 -14.35 -15.88
N GLN A 505 8.06 -14.45 -17.11
CA GLN A 505 9.24 -15.22 -17.46
C GLN A 505 10.53 -14.77 -16.74
N LEU A 506 10.57 -13.54 -16.21
CA LEU A 506 11.72 -13.03 -15.45
C LEU A 506 12.00 -13.86 -14.20
N PHE A 507 10.99 -14.51 -13.61
CA PHE A 507 11.20 -15.33 -12.42
C PHE A 507 12.00 -16.60 -12.70
N ALA A 508 12.07 -17.06 -13.94
CA ALA A 508 12.99 -18.13 -14.33
C ALA A 508 14.47 -17.73 -14.23
N LEU A 509 14.78 -16.42 -14.12
CA LEU A 509 16.13 -15.87 -14.05
C LEU A 509 16.44 -15.15 -12.72
N SER A 510 15.44 -14.52 -12.12
CA SER A 510 15.63 -13.62 -10.97
C SER A 510 15.62 -14.32 -9.61
N LEU A 511 15.17 -15.57 -9.56
CA LEU A 511 15.21 -16.42 -8.37
C LEU A 511 16.62 -16.99 -8.12
N PRO A 512 16.93 -17.48 -6.90
CA PRO A 512 18.24 -18.01 -6.53
C PRO A 512 18.79 -19.11 -7.46
N TYR A 513 17.91 -19.88 -8.06
CA TYR A 513 18.27 -20.99 -8.97
C TYR A 513 17.75 -20.71 -10.40
N PRO A 514 18.54 -20.05 -11.27
CA PRO A 514 18.11 -19.79 -12.65
C PRO A 514 17.91 -21.08 -13.47
N LEU A 515 16.82 -21.12 -14.24
CA LEU A 515 16.43 -22.30 -15.02
C LEU A 515 17.10 -22.38 -16.40
N LEU A 516 17.40 -21.25 -17.04
CA LEU A 516 17.79 -21.16 -18.44
C LEU A 516 19.31 -21.16 -18.63
N ALA A 517 19.77 -21.57 -19.84
CA ALA A 517 21.16 -21.41 -20.28
C ALA A 517 21.54 -19.93 -20.44
N PRO A 518 22.84 -19.55 -20.39
CA PRO A 518 23.27 -18.15 -20.44
C PRO A 518 22.78 -17.38 -21.68
N GLU A 519 22.75 -18.01 -22.86
CA GLU A 519 22.28 -17.41 -24.11
C GLU A 519 20.77 -17.13 -24.06
N GLN A 520 19.99 -18.09 -23.56
CA GLN A 520 18.56 -17.95 -23.38
C GLN A 520 18.22 -16.84 -22.38
N ARG A 521 18.98 -16.71 -21.25
CA ARG A 521 18.81 -15.61 -20.27
C ARG A 521 18.97 -14.25 -20.95
N ARG A 522 20.01 -14.07 -21.76
CA ARG A 522 20.23 -12.83 -22.50
C ARG A 522 19.12 -12.55 -23.49
N SER A 523 18.62 -13.57 -24.17
CA SER A 523 17.51 -13.44 -25.11
C SER A 523 16.21 -12.99 -24.42
N VAL A 524 15.85 -13.62 -23.31
CA VAL A 524 14.68 -13.25 -22.48
C VAL A 524 14.78 -11.80 -22.00
N VAL A 525 15.92 -11.41 -21.39
CA VAL A 525 16.08 -10.04 -20.88
C VAL A 525 15.96 -9.02 -22.01
N ARG A 526 16.58 -9.25 -23.17
CA ARG A 526 16.46 -8.36 -24.33
C ARG A 526 15.04 -8.28 -24.90
N ALA A 527 14.27 -9.37 -24.90
CA ALA A 527 12.88 -9.36 -25.32
C ALA A 527 12.02 -8.50 -24.39
N VAL A 528 12.17 -8.69 -23.08
CA VAL A 528 11.50 -7.90 -22.03
C VAL A 528 11.91 -6.42 -22.12
N GLU A 529 13.21 -6.13 -22.25
CA GLU A 529 13.72 -4.76 -22.36
C GLU A 529 13.10 -4.00 -23.53
N ARG A 530 13.05 -4.62 -24.70
CA ARG A 530 12.54 -3.97 -25.91
C ARG A 530 11.04 -3.71 -25.89
N LYS A 531 10.23 -4.57 -25.24
CA LYS A 531 8.77 -4.55 -25.36
C LYS A 531 8.03 -4.19 -24.09
N LEU A 532 8.61 -4.51 -22.92
CA LEU A 532 7.92 -4.38 -21.65
C LEU A 532 8.51 -3.30 -20.75
N LEU A 533 9.82 -3.04 -20.84
CA LEU A 533 10.48 -2.06 -19.95
C LEU A 533 9.96 -0.65 -20.25
N SER A 534 9.67 0.07 -19.18
CA SER A 534 9.26 1.47 -19.18
C SER A 534 9.98 2.23 -18.06
N PRO A 535 9.93 3.56 -18.02
CA PRO A 535 10.58 4.33 -16.96
C PRO A 535 10.10 3.98 -15.53
N PHE A 536 8.87 3.50 -15.36
CA PHE A 536 8.28 3.26 -14.04
C PHE A 536 8.13 1.78 -13.67
N GLY A 537 8.58 0.87 -14.52
CA GLY A 537 8.43 -0.58 -14.30
C GLY A 537 8.24 -1.34 -15.60
N LEU A 538 7.49 -2.45 -15.56
CA LEU A 538 7.26 -3.27 -16.74
C LEU A 538 5.79 -3.33 -17.10
N ARG A 539 5.50 -3.27 -18.41
CA ARG A 539 4.19 -3.60 -18.96
C ARG A 539 3.84 -5.05 -18.66
N THR A 540 2.58 -5.30 -18.35
CA THR A 540 2.06 -6.65 -18.06
C THR A 540 1.77 -7.47 -19.31
N LEU A 541 1.70 -6.83 -20.49
CA LEU A 541 1.57 -7.43 -21.81
C LEU A 541 2.29 -6.56 -22.82
N ALA A 542 2.92 -7.16 -23.83
CA ALA A 542 3.59 -6.38 -24.88
C ALA A 542 2.57 -5.66 -25.78
N PRO A 543 2.93 -4.46 -26.32
CA PRO A 543 2.00 -3.64 -27.11
C PRO A 543 1.47 -4.30 -28.39
N ASP A 544 2.23 -5.23 -28.95
CA ASP A 544 1.89 -5.97 -30.17
C ASP A 544 1.17 -7.31 -29.92
N GLU A 545 0.88 -7.64 -28.67
CA GLU A 545 0.12 -8.83 -28.32
C GLU A 545 -1.39 -8.57 -28.32
N PRO A 546 -2.19 -9.55 -28.72
CA PRO A 546 -3.66 -9.43 -28.69
C PRO A 546 -4.19 -9.11 -27.29
N GLY A 547 -5.14 -8.19 -27.21
CA GLY A 547 -5.76 -7.80 -25.94
C GLY A 547 -4.96 -6.78 -25.12
N TYR A 548 -3.93 -6.15 -25.70
CA TYR A 548 -3.20 -5.05 -25.06
C TYR A 548 -4.11 -3.84 -24.76
N VAL A 549 -4.14 -3.41 -23.50
CA VAL A 549 -4.91 -2.27 -22.99
C VAL A 549 -4.00 -1.39 -22.13
N PRO A 550 -3.49 -0.26 -22.68
CA PRO A 550 -2.48 0.55 -21.99
C PRO A 550 -3.03 1.47 -20.90
N GLN A 551 -4.33 1.76 -20.89
CA GLN A 551 -4.92 2.78 -20.03
C GLN A 551 -5.60 2.19 -18.80
N TYR A 552 -5.13 2.58 -17.59
CA TYR A 552 -5.76 2.26 -16.31
C TYR A 552 -6.70 3.39 -15.89
N ARG A 553 -7.90 3.45 -16.48
CA ARG A 553 -8.88 4.52 -16.25
C ARG A 553 -10.32 4.06 -16.49
N GLY A 554 -11.28 4.93 -16.14
CA GLY A 554 -12.71 4.65 -16.31
C GLY A 554 -13.33 3.94 -15.13
N GLY A 555 -14.46 3.29 -15.33
CA GLY A 555 -15.19 2.54 -14.32
C GLY A 555 -14.50 1.24 -13.89
N PRO A 556 -15.10 0.48 -12.96
CA PRO A 556 -14.50 -0.77 -12.47
C PRO A 556 -14.16 -1.76 -13.59
N ALA A 557 -15.09 -1.96 -14.54
CA ALA A 557 -14.91 -2.93 -15.61
C ALA A 557 -13.74 -2.57 -16.56
N GLU A 558 -13.60 -1.29 -16.92
CA GLU A 558 -12.51 -0.83 -17.78
C GLU A 558 -11.16 -0.94 -17.06
N ARG A 559 -11.08 -0.56 -15.78
CA ARG A 559 -9.84 -0.66 -15.01
C ARG A 559 -9.42 -2.10 -14.76
N ASP A 560 -10.33 -2.95 -14.31
CA ASP A 560 -10.04 -4.37 -14.08
C ASP A 560 -9.71 -5.07 -15.41
N GLY A 561 -10.35 -4.65 -16.52
CA GLY A 561 -10.02 -5.08 -17.87
C GLY A 561 -8.61 -4.73 -18.34
N ALA A 562 -8.04 -3.64 -17.83
CA ALA A 562 -6.68 -3.17 -18.15
C ALA A 562 -5.62 -3.65 -17.17
N TYR A 563 -5.99 -4.06 -15.95
CA TYR A 563 -5.11 -4.17 -14.79
C TYR A 563 -3.88 -5.04 -15.02
N HIS A 564 -4.00 -6.13 -15.80
CA HIS A 564 -2.88 -7.00 -16.17
C HIS A 564 -2.78 -7.20 -17.70
N GLN A 565 -3.26 -6.22 -18.50
CA GLN A 565 -3.32 -6.32 -19.96
C GLN A 565 -2.54 -5.21 -20.68
N GLY A 566 -1.47 -4.73 -20.06
CA GLY A 566 -0.60 -3.73 -20.69
C GLY A 566 -0.15 -2.63 -19.72
N THR A 567 -0.86 -2.41 -18.63
CA THR A 567 -0.47 -1.47 -17.56
C THR A 567 0.92 -1.77 -17.00
N ILE A 568 1.59 -0.74 -16.50
CA ILE A 568 2.95 -0.84 -15.96
C ILE A 568 2.89 -1.10 -14.46
N TRP A 569 3.70 -2.06 -14.00
CA TRP A 569 3.83 -2.44 -12.60
C TRP A 569 5.26 -2.25 -12.10
N PRO A 570 5.49 -1.30 -11.17
CA PRO A 570 6.82 -0.97 -10.64
C PRO A 570 7.53 -2.13 -9.93
N TRP A 571 6.79 -2.95 -9.19
CA TRP A 571 7.40 -4.05 -8.41
C TRP A 571 8.21 -5.03 -9.27
N LEU A 572 7.86 -5.15 -10.54
CA LEU A 572 8.56 -5.99 -11.51
C LEU A 572 9.97 -5.50 -11.86
N LEU A 573 10.29 -4.23 -11.54
CA LEU A 573 11.62 -3.69 -11.78
C LEU A 573 12.69 -4.38 -10.94
N GLY A 574 12.37 -4.77 -9.71
CA GLY A 574 13.27 -5.55 -8.85
C GLY A 574 13.65 -6.91 -9.47
N PRO A 575 12.68 -7.76 -9.84
CA PRO A 575 12.92 -8.98 -10.63
C PRO A 575 13.67 -8.74 -11.94
N TYR A 576 13.33 -7.68 -12.68
CA TYR A 576 14.04 -7.33 -13.92
C TYR A 576 15.52 -7.04 -13.68
N ILE A 577 15.85 -6.20 -12.69
CA ILE A 577 17.24 -5.88 -12.33
C ILE A 577 18.00 -7.16 -11.95
N ARG A 578 17.40 -8.04 -11.17
CA ARG A 578 18.02 -9.33 -10.82
C ARG A 578 18.24 -10.22 -12.05
N ALA A 579 17.27 -10.30 -12.94
CA ALA A 579 17.37 -11.04 -14.19
C ALA A 579 18.44 -10.44 -15.11
N TYR A 580 18.53 -9.11 -15.20
CA TYR A 580 19.55 -8.40 -15.96
C TYR A 580 20.96 -8.73 -15.44
N LEU A 581 21.19 -8.63 -14.14
CA LEU A 581 22.47 -8.98 -13.51
C LEU A 581 22.79 -10.47 -13.64
N CYS A 582 21.79 -11.35 -13.63
CA CYS A 582 21.97 -12.78 -13.88
C CYS A 582 22.41 -13.07 -15.32
N ALA A 583 21.91 -12.31 -16.31
CA ALA A 583 22.21 -12.50 -17.73
C ALA A 583 23.53 -11.87 -18.19
N PHE A 584 23.87 -10.70 -17.64
CA PHE A 584 25.01 -9.88 -18.10
C PHE A 584 26.15 -9.76 -17.09
N GLY A 585 25.97 -10.29 -15.87
CA GLY A 585 26.97 -10.21 -14.80
C GLY A 585 26.93 -8.88 -14.04
N ARG A 586 27.86 -8.73 -13.07
CA ARG A 586 27.96 -7.56 -12.18
C ARG A 586 29.25 -6.77 -12.49
N SER A 587 29.31 -6.10 -13.63
CA SER A 587 30.33 -5.09 -13.89
C SER A 587 29.89 -3.72 -13.35
N PRO A 588 30.81 -2.75 -13.20
CA PRO A 588 30.45 -1.36 -12.86
C PRO A 588 29.42 -0.77 -13.82
N GLU A 589 29.50 -1.07 -15.11
CA GLU A 589 28.61 -0.57 -16.15
C GLU A 589 27.20 -1.16 -16.00
N THR A 590 27.08 -2.48 -15.76
CA THR A 590 25.78 -3.13 -15.55
C THR A 590 25.12 -2.67 -14.26
N VAL A 591 25.90 -2.44 -13.20
CA VAL A 591 25.39 -1.90 -11.94
C VAL A 591 24.93 -0.45 -12.12
N GLN A 592 25.69 0.37 -12.86
CA GLN A 592 25.31 1.75 -13.14
C GLN A 592 24.02 1.82 -13.97
N HIS A 593 23.91 0.99 -15.01
CA HIS A 593 22.67 0.87 -15.78
C HIS A 593 21.47 0.53 -14.87
N CYS A 594 21.60 -0.45 -13.98
CA CYS A 594 20.54 -0.80 -13.04
C CYS A 594 20.14 0.35 -12.09
N ARG A 595 21.09 1.17 -11.66
CA ARG A 595 20.81 2.37 -10.85
C ARG A 595 20.05 3.43 -11.63
N GLU A 596 20.36 3.59 -12.91
CA GLU A 596 19.69 4.56 -13.79
C GLU A 596 18.21 4.20 -14.00
N LEU A 597 17.86 2.92 -14.01
CA LEU A 597 16.47 2.46 -14.08
C LEU A 597 15.62 2.87 -12.85
N LEU A 598 16.24 3.17 -11.72
CA LEU A 598 15.54 3.59 -10.50
C LEU A 598 15.26 5.10 -10.45
N ARG A 599 15.95 5.93 -11.23
CA ARG A 599 15.80 7.40 -11.20
C ARG A 599 14.37 7.90 -11.45
N PRO A 600 13.60 7.34 -12.40
CA PRO A 600 12.21 7.76 -12.58
C PRO A 600 11.34 7.51 -11.35
N LEU A 601 11.58 6.44 -10.60
CA LEU A 601 10.86 6.17 -9.35
C LEU A 601 11.24 7.15 -8.24
N GLU A 602 12.50 7.61 -8.18
CA GLU A 602 12.92 8.66 -7.26
C GLU A 602 12.14 9.97 -7.53
N GLN A 603 12.00 10.36 -8.81
CA GLN A 603 11.22 11.53 -9.20
C GLN A 603 9.73 11.35 -8.89
N HIS A 604 9.20 10.13 -9.01
CA HIS A 604 7.81 9.82 -8.73
C HIS A 604 7.43 9.97 -7.26
N LEU A 605 8.38 9.91 -6.33
CA LEU A 605 8.12 10.18 -4.90
C LEU A 605 7.57 11.60 -4.62
N ASP A 606 7.66 12.51 -5.60
CA ASP A 606 7.11 13.87 -5.53
C ASP A 606 5.79 14.02 -6.31
N ASP A 607 5.19 12.90 -6.73
CA ASP A 607 3.96 12.87 -7.52
C ASP A 607 2.92 11.91 -6.91
N ALA A 608 1.67 12.02 -7.32
CA ALA A 608 0.55 11.17 -6.89
C ALA A 608 0.44 11.07 -5.35
N CYS A 609 0.78 9.94 -4.76
CA CYS A 609 0.89 9.82 -3.31
C CYS A 609 2.34 10.07 -2.88
N LEU A 610 2.54 11.24 -2.32
CA LEU A 610 3.84 11.80 -1.99
C LEU A 610 4.65 10.90 -1.04
N GLY A 611 5.92 10.70 -1.37
CA GLY A 611 6.83 9.87 -0.58
C GLY A 611 6.67 8.37 -0.81
N THR A 612 5.77 7.93 -1.69
CA THR A 612 5.52 6.50 -1.98
C THR A 612 5.55 6.22 -3.48
N ILE A 613 5.53 4.94 -3.86
CA ILE A 613 5.48 4.50 -5.26
C ILE A 613 4.09 3.95 -5.54
N SER A 614 3.46 4.43 -6.63
CA SER A 614 2.18 3.91 -7.08
C SER A 614 2.27 2.45 -7.51
N GLU A 615 1.22 1.66 -7.28
CA GLU A 615 1.19 0.24 -7.64
C GLU A 615 1.16 0.04 -9.15
N VAL A 616 0.36 0.83 -9.87
CA VAL A 616 0.10 0.67 -11.30
C VAL A 616 0.10 2.00 -12.02
N PHE A 617 0.59 2.00 -13.28
CA PHE A 617 0.60 3.15 -14.17
C PHE A 617 -0.06 2.79 -15.50
N SER A 618 -0.70 3.77 -16.15
CA SER A 618 -1.03 3.64 -17.57
C SER A 618 0.25 3.56 -18.39
N ALA A 619 0.28 2.69 -19.39
CA ALA A 619 1.48 2.46 -20.19
C ALA A 619 1.69 3.52 -21.28
N GLU A 620 0.66 4.27 -21.61
CA GLU A 620 0.65 5.30 -22.66
C GLU A 620 -0.15 6.51 -22.18
N PRO A 621 0.18 7.73 -22.66
CA PRO A 621 -0.64 8.91 -22.37
C PRO A 621 -2.03 8.78 -23.00
N PRO A 622 -3.07 9.44 -22.46
CA PRO A 622 -4.38 9.50 -23.08
C PRO A 622 -4.32 10.13 -24.48
N GLU A 623 -5.17 9.65 -25.40
CA GLU A 623 -5.30 10.24 -26.72
C GLU A 623 -5.64 11.75 -26.63
N GLY A 624 -4.89 12.57 -27.38
CA GLY A 624 -5.08 14.03 -27.43
C GLY A 624 -4.36 14.84 -26.35
N GLU A 625 -3.76 14.21 -25.37
CA GLU A 625 -2.83 14.85 -24.43
C GLU A 625 -1.41 14.58 -24.91
N GLY A 626 -0.80 15.54 -25.63
CA GLY A 626 0.62 15.43 -26.03
C GLY A 626 1.50 15.24 -24.82
N ASP A 627 2.71 14.73 -25.04
CA ASP A 627 3.82 14.32 -24.17
C ASP A 627 3.83 14.81 -22.70
N ARG A 628 2.67 14.83 -22.04
CA ARG A 628 2.56 14.93 -20.60
C ARG A 628 2.82 13.54 -20.07
N ARG A 629 3.96 13.40 -19.38
CA ARG A 629 4.40 12.26 -18.58
C ARG A 629 3.20 11.42 -18.14
N VAL A 630 3.22 10.15 -18.49
CA VAL A 630 2.21 9.13 -18.19
C VAL A 630 1.42 9.51 -16.94
N GLN A 631 0.14 9.87 -17.09
CA GLN A 631 -0.65 10.29 -15.92
C GLN A 631 -0.77 9.11 -14.99
N VAL A 632 0.00 9.20 -13.91
CA VAL A 632 -0.08 8.29 -12.80
C VAL A 632 -1.42 8.53 -12.13
N ARG A 633 -2.35 7.65 -12.33
CA ARG A 633 -3.46 7.54 -11.38
C ARG A 633 -3.01 6.51 -10.36
N ALA A 634 -2.74 6.99 -9.15
CA ALA A 634 -2.40 6.12 -8.05
C ALA A 634 -3.42 4.97 -7.97
N GLY A 635 -2.98 3.80 -8.30
CA GLY A 635 -3.56 2.57 -7.83
C GLY A 635 -3.31 2.45 -6.32
N PRO A 636 -3.68 1.35 -5.66
CA PRO A 636 -3.33 1.15 -4.27
C PRO A 636 -1.82 1.35 -4.08
N LEU A 637 -1.46 2.01 -3.00
CA LEU A 637 -0.07 2.08 -2.56
C LEU A 637 0.34 0.66 -2.19
N SER A 638 1.26 0.07 -2.93
CA SER A 638 1.69 -1.31 -2.73
C SER A 638 3.10 -1.35 -2.15
N PRO A 639 3.36 -2.21 -1.15
CA PRO A 639 4.70 -2.48 -0.65
C PRO A 639 5.51 -3.41 -1.56
N ARG A 640 4.97 -3.88 -2.70
CA ARG A 640 5.58 -4.90 -3.57
C ARG A 640 6.92 -4.52 -4.17
#